data_42b52a0427e8dbe1501a08228bf9eff8
#
_entry.id   42b52a0427e8dbe1501a08228bf9eff8
#
_cell.length_a   1.000
_cell.length_b   1.000
_cell.length_c   1.000
_cell.angle_alpha   90.00
_cell.angle_beta   90.00
_cell.angle_gamma   90.00
#
_symmetry.space_group_name_H-M   'P 1'
#
loop_
_entity.id
_entity.type
_entity.pdbx_description
1 polymer ?
#
loop_
_entity_poly.entity_id
_entity_poly.type
_entity_poly.pdbx_seq_one_letter_code
_entity_poly.pdbx_strand_id
1 'polypeptide(L)'
;MNNPTNAARRGRHRRRRTATALLLGVPAVVVPYLLFVQEDSQAATVDGSAYYKLVSVRSGKVLDVNAFSTADGTRIQQWTDQNTANQQWRLRSTGDGYYELVNRNSGKVLGIAGDSTAQTAAAEQQTDSSSASQEWRLDEVSGSGAVTFTSRRSGQVLDVSGGSTADGAAVIQYGGHGSTNQQWKLVKTADAPATGTGPYAWKNAQVVGGGYVTGLVFNPRERGLLYARTDMGGAYRWDAAAEQWIPLTDWLGEKDWNLLGIDALATDPVDPARLYLAAGTYTNEWAGNAAILRSTDRGRTFQRTDLPFKLGGNEPGRGAGERLVIDPANHATLLLGTRKNGLWRSTDHGATWSQVSSFPVKDGASSGAGISFVTYGPAGSNTVYAGVNDTSTSLYRSTDGGSTWQAVSGQPTGQMPQHGVVSGDGSLYLSYSNSIGPMDATAGSVWKYTPSGGAWKNISPSQGNYGFSGLAVDPQKPSTVMVTTLDRWWPEDEIYRTTDGGGTWKALADKSVREASAAPYVGTHTGHWMTALAIDPFSSGHVLYGTGNGIWRSKDAHATDSGGTSHWTAGARGLEETALMDAIAPPGGAAVVTAMGDQGGFRHDDLNKVPAGRLSNPVMNNSTDIDFAQSMPSMMVRVGRGGPQDGAYSTDGGISWNGFKAEPVAGAQDGRVALAADGSTIVWTQAGQVPYRSTDKGASWSTVSGLGTDAVVVADRSSAGTFYSLFRGTLHASTDGGATFTARATGLPSGRLTAVPGIAGDLWIADGGQGLLHSTDAGRTFTRLTTVKSASALGFGKAAPGASYQALYLIGTVKDVTGVFRSTDKGATWLRVNDDAHQWGAIGGVGVITGDPDVFGRLYIGTNGRGLQYGDPS
;
A
#
# COMPACT_ATOMS: atom_id res chain seq x y z
N MET A 1 27.05 -4.81 10.57
CA MET A 1 28.42 -4.48 11.07
C MET A 1 29.32 -4.20 9.89
N ASN A 2 30.06 -3.13 10.01
CA ASN A 2 31.16 -2.69 9.15
C ASN A 2 30.84 -2.02 7.81
N ASN A 3 30.92 -0.72 7.95
CA ASN A 3 31.25 0.26 6.93
C ASN A 3 32.78 0.31 6.71
N PRO A 4 33.32 0.62 5.56
CA PRO A 4 34.47 1.48 5.56
C PRO A 4 34.32 2.72 4.66
N THR A 5 34.61 3.77 5.29
CA THR A 5 35.19 5.08 5.06
C THR A 5 36.06 5.31 3.81
N ASN A 6 35.84 6.53 3.26
CA ASN A 6 36.81 7.57 2.88
C ASN A 6 37.65 7.45 1.60
N ALA A 7 37.56 8.47 0.77
CA ALA A 7 38.51 9.57 0.78
C ALA A 7 38.21 10.67 -0.23
N ALA A 8 38.27 11.88 0.29
CA ALA A 8 38.17 13.13 -0.44
C ALA A 8 39.43 13.41 -1.30
N ARG A 9 39.27 14.16 -2.39
CA ARG A 9 40.25 15.17 -2.81
C ARG A 9 39.65 16.32 -3.62
N ARG A 10 40.08 17.50 -3.22
CA ARG A 10 39.81 18.85 -3.70
C ARG A 10 40.50 19.17 -5.04
N GLY A 11 40.00 20.18 -5.75
CA GLY A 11 40.78 20.95 -6.72
C GLY A 11 39.89 21.85 -7.59
N ARG A 12 39.63 22.99 -7.20
CA ARG A 12 39.93 24.39 -7.49
C ARG A 12 39.90 24.81 -8.97
N HIS A 13 39.04 25.78 -9.24
CA HIS A 13 39.13 27.03 -9.98
C HIS A 13 39.56 27.06 -11.45
N ARG A 14 38.76 27.69 -12.32
CA ARG A 14 39.00 29.06 -12.81
C ARG A 14 37.92 29.56 -13.77
N ARG A 15 37.64 30.83 -13.60
CA ARG A 15 36.81 31.75 -14.41
C ARG A 15 37.44 32.09 -15.80
N ARG A 16 36.60 32.45 -16.75
CA ARG A 16 36.57 33.69 -17.59
C ARG A 16 36.04 33.34 -18.97
N ARG A 17 35.25 34.04 -19.62
CA ARG A 17 34.76 35.39 -19.93
C ARG A 17 34.27 35.37 -21.36
N THR A 18 33.07 35.84 -21.57
CA THR A 18 32.53 36.70 -22.63
C THR A 18 33.26 36.82 -23.97
N ALA A 19 32.53 36.61 -25.07
CA ALA A 19 32.56 37.50 -26.22
C ALA A 19 31.25 37.39 -27.06
N THR A 20 30.64 38.53 -27.24
CA THR A 20 29.49 38.87 -28.09
C THR A 20 29.94 38.98 -29.53
N ALA A 21 29.17 38.44 -30.47
CA ALA A 21 29.23 38.91 -31.86
C ALA A 21 27.82 38.94 -32.46
N LEU A 22 27.37 40.12 -32.76
CA LEU A 22 26.21 40.46 -33.60
C LEU A 22 26.50 40.13 -35.03
N LEU A 23 25.55 39.48 -35.74
CA LEU A 23 25.45 39.59 -37.20
C LEU A 23 23.97 39.56 -37.61
N LEU A 24 23.58 40.62 -38.27
CA LEU A 24 22.31 40.89 -38.91
C LEU A 24 22.12 39.95 -40.11
N GLY A 25 20.94 39.36 -40.25
CA GLY A 25 20.54 38.63 -41.44
C GLY A 25 19.03 38.68 -41.65
N VAL A 26 18.62 39.23 -42.75
CA VAL A 26 17.27 39.55 -43.28
C VAL A 26 16.29 38.37 -43.20
N PRO A 27 14.98 38.56 -42.95
CA PRO A 27 13.98 37.50 -42.90
C PRO A 27 13.49 37.08 -44.27
N ALA A 28 13.62 35.79 -44.59
CA ALA A 28 12.93 35.18 -45.71
C ALA A 28 11.51 34.77 -45.27
N VAL A 29 10.50 35.35 -45.87
CA VAL A 29 9.10 34.99 -45.75
C VAL A 29 8.89 33.63 -46.41
N VAL A 30 8.70 32.57 -45.60
CA VAL A 30 8.18 31.28 -46.06
C VAL A 30 6.68 31.26 -45.78
N VAL A 31 5.87 31.29 -46.82
CA VAL A 31 4.42 31.06 -46.76
C VAL A 31 4.22 29.54 -46.70
N PRO A 32 3.61 28.99 -45.63
CA PRO A 32 3.25 27.58 -45.68
C PRO A 32 1.98 27.40 -46.50
N TYR A 33 2.12 26.61 -47.57
CA TYR A 33 0.97 26.04 -48.27
C TYR A 33 0.23 25.10 -47.33
N LEU A 34 -0.96 25.50 -46.92
CA LEU A 34 -1.92 24.60 -46.26
C LEU A 34 -2.47 23.63 -47.32
N LEU A 35 -2.01 22.38 -47.26
CA LEU A 35 -2.70 21.27 -47.86
C LEU A 35 -3.99 21.01 -47.06
N PHE A 36 -5.14 21.41 -47.59
CA PHE A 36 -6.42 20.90 -47.14
C PHE A 36 -6.51 19.43 -47.54
N VAL A 37 -6.31 18.54 -46.61
CA VAL A 37 -6.78 17.16 -46.73
C VAL A 37 -8.29 17.22 -46.44
N GLN A 38 -9.08 16.96 -47.46
CA GLN A 38 -10.52 16.79 -47.36
C GLN A 38 -10.74 15.43 -46.70
N GLU A 39 -11.05 15.40 -45.41
CA GLU A 39 -11.51 14.20 -44.73
C GLU A 39 -12.98 13.95 -45.12
N ASP A 40 -13.20 12.77 -45.70
CA ASP A 40 -14.53 12.25 -45.98
C ASP A 40 -15.33 12.15 -44.67
N SER A 41 -16.57 12.68 -44.70
CA SER A 41 -17.53 12.65 -43.59
C SER A 41 -18.00 11.22 -43.34
N GLN A 42 -17.29 10.48 -42.47
CA GLN A 42 -17.90 9.35 -41.78
C GLN A 42 -18.59 9.83 -40.51
N ALA A 43 -19.79 9.30 -40.28
CA ALA A 43 -20.53 9.48 -39.04
C ALA A 43 -19.60 9.34 -37.82
N ALA A 44 -19.60 10.32 -36.93
CA ALA A 44 -18.76 10.34 -35.78
C ALA A 44 -19.12 9.18 -34.84
N THR A 45 -18.47 8.04 -35.02
CA THR A 45 -18.54 6.96 -34.05
C THR A 45 -17.88 7.44 -32.76
N VAL A 46 -18.73 7.69 -31.74
CA VAL A 46 -18.27 8.09 -30.42
C VAL A 46 -17.53 6.92 -29.77
N ASP A 47 -16.23 7.10 -29.53
CA ASP A 47 -15.43 6.16 -28.75
C ASP A 47 -15.69 6.42 -27.25
N GLY A 48 -16.51 5.59 -26.63
CA GLY A 48 -16.89 5.72 -25.19
C GLY A 48 -15.72 5.59 -24.21
N SER A 49 -14.52 5.20 -24.68
CA SER A 49 -13.31 5.17 -23.85
C SER A 49 -12.52 6.47 -23.90
N ALA A 50 -12.77 7.33 -24.92
CA ALA A 50 -12.01 8.55 -25.14
C ALA A 50 -12.61 9.77 -24.42
N TYR A 51 -11.74 10.75 -24.14
CA TYR A 51 -12.19 12.09 -23.74
C TYR A 51 -12.26 13.03 -24.93
N TYR A 52 -13.23 13.93 -24.89
CA TYR A 52 -13.49 14.91 -25.91
C TYR A 52 -13.55 16.31 -25.30
N LYS A 53 -13.06 17.30 -26.03
CA LYS A 53 -13.44 18.69 -25.84
C LYS A 53 -14.69 18.97 -26.68
N LEU A 54 -15.72 19.52 -26.08
CA LEU A 54 -16.91 19.95 -26.79
C LEU A 54 -16.71 21.41 -27.20
N VAL A 55 -16.37 21.64 -28.47
CA VAL A 55 -16.03 22.96 -28.98
C VAL A 55 -17.28 23.60 -29.58
N SER A 56 -17.72 24.71 -29.04
CA SER A 56 -18.85 25.49 -29.58
C SER A 56 -18.54 25.96 -31.00
N VAL A 57 -19.38 25.62 -31.94
CA VAL A 57 -19.24 26.05 -33.35
C VAL A 57 -19.28 27.57 -33.48
N ARG A 58 -20.02 28.26 -32.61
CA ARG A 58 -20.15 29.71 -32.64
C ARG A 58 -18.92 30.46 -32.16
N SER A 59 -18.35 30.02 -31.04
CA SER A 59 -17.28 30.77 -30.36
C SER A 59 -15.90 30.18 -30.50
N GLY A 60 -15.79 28.89 -30.89
CA GLY A 60 -14.54 28.11 -30.83
C GLY A 60 -14.05 27.80 -29.42
N LYS A 61 -14.82 28.18 -28.39
CA LYS A 61 -14.53 27.89 -27.00
C LYS A 61 -15.04 26.51 -26.59
N VAL A 62 -14.55 25.97 -25.47
CA VAL A 62 -14.88 24.62 -25.03
C VAL A 62 -15.83 24.63 -23.83
N LEU A 63 -16.58 23.53 -23.67
CA LEU A 63 -17.42 23.26 -22.52
C LEU A 63 -16.56 23.07 -21.27
N ASP A 64 -16.81 23.85 -20.22
CA ASP A 64 -15.92 24.04 -19.06
C ASP A 64 -16.71 23.98 -17.75
N VAL A 65 -16.19 23.24 -16.76
CA VAL A 65 -16.68 23.29 -15.37
C VAL A 65 -16.00 24.48 -14.68
N ASN A 66 -16.80 25.42 -14.20
CA ASN A 66 -16.33 26.67 -13.62
C ASN A 66 -15.32 26.43 -12.49
N ALA A 67 -14.19 27.15 -12.54
CA ALA A 67 -13.15 27.22 -11.50
C ALA A 67 -12.57 25.86 -11.08
N PHE A 68 -12.52 24.86 -11.97
CA PHE A 68 -12.03 23.50 -11.65
C PHE A 68 -12.75 22.83 -10.47
N SER A 69 -13.96 23.27 -10.15
CA SER A 69 -14.72 22.74 -9.03
C SER A 69 -15.06 21.26 -9.21
N THR A 70 -15.08 20.52 -8.11
CA THR A 70 -15.58 19.14 -8.03
C THR A 70 -16.92 19.04 -7.29
N ALA A 71 -17.50 20.18 -6.87
CA ALA A 71 -18.75 20.22 -6.12
C ALA A 71 -19.99 20.02 -7.03
N ASP A 72 -21.04 19.38 -6.50
CA ASP A 72 -22.35 19.33 -7.15
C ASP A 72 -22.94 20.74 -7.30
N GLY A 73 -23.75 20.96 -8.33
CA GLY A 73 -24.36 22.25 -8.63
C GLY A 73 -23.39 23.27 -9.22
N THR A 74 -22.13 22.86 -9.51
CA THR A 74 -21.20 23.79 -10.17
C THR A 74 -21.63 24.04 -11.61
N ARG A 75 -21.76 25.33 -11.93
CA ARG A 75 -22.19 25.83 -13.24
C ARG A 75 -21.26 25.36 -14.36
N ILE A 76 -21.86 24.95 -15.46
CA ILE A 76 -21.19 24.74 -16.74
C ILE A 76 -21.19 26.05 -17.54
N GLN A 77 -20.06 26.34 -18.16
CA GLN A 77 -19.81 27.52 -18.95
C GLN A 77 -19.04 27.18 -20.22
N GLN A 78 -18.91 28.13 -21.16
CA GLN A 78 -17.86 28.04 -22.16
C GLN A 78 -16.63 28.82 -21.72
N TRP A 79 -15.44 28.34 -22.05
CA TRP A 79 -14.16 28.99 -21.74
C TRP A 79 -13.15 28.77 -22.87
N THR A 80 -12.14 29.66 -22.96
CA THR A 80 -11.00 29.48 -23.86
C THR A 80 -10.35 28.14 -23.59
N ASP A 81 -10.03 27.37 -24.65
CA ASP A 81 -9.40 26.04 -24.56
C ASP A 81 -8.02 26.15 -23.90
N GLN A 82 -7.88 25.61 -22.71
CA GLN A 82 -6.64 25.48 -21.93
C GLN A 82 -6.16 24.03 -21.87
N ASN A 83 -6.87 23.12 -22.54
CA ASN A 83 -6.62 21.68 -22.54
C ASN A 83 -6.56 21.05 -21.16
N THR A 84 -7.34 21.55 -20.20
CA THR A 84 -7.37 21.11 -18.79
C THR A 84 -8.46 20.08 -18.55
N ALA A 85 -8.33 19.30 -17.46
CA ALA A 85 -9.23 18.17 -17.18
C ALA A 85 -10.71 18.58 -16.98
N ASN A 86 -10.98 19.79 -16.44
CA ASN A 86 -12.33 20.33 -16.28
C ASN A 86 -13.01 20.71 -17.62
N GLN A 87 -12.26 20.71 -18.73
CA GLN A 87 -12.72 20.98 -20.09
C GLN A 87 -12.84 19.71 -20.93
N GLN A 88 -12.62 18.53 -20.34
CA GLN A 88 -12.59 17.27 -21.02
C GLN A 88 -13.68 16.34 -20.51
N TRP A 89 -14.41 15.72 -21.43
CA TRP A 89 -15.62 14.98 -21.15
C TRP A 89 -15.60 13.63 -21.84
N ARG A 90 -15.96 12.57 -21.14
CA ARG A 90 -16.16 11.23 -21.70
C ARG A 90 -17.67 11.02 -21.90
N LEU A 91 -18.03 10.50 -23.08
CA LEU A 91 -19.39 10.17 -23.41
C LEU A 91 -19.64 8.69 -23.07
N ARG A 92 -20.29 8.42 -21.97
CA ARG A 92 -20.64 7.08 -21.51
C ARG A 92 -22.05 6.74 -22.02
N SER A 93 -22.19 5.68 -22.85
CA SER A 93 -23.49 5.24 -23.35
C SER A 93 -24.35 4.71 -22.20
N THR A 94 -25.62 5.13 -22.11
CA THR A 94 -26.63 4.61 -21.19
C THR A 94 -27.57 3.61 -21.84
N GLY A 95 -27.37 3.34 -23.14
CA GLY A 95 -28.29 2.58 -23.98
C GLY A 95 -29.28 3.47 -24.71
N ASP A 96 -30.07 2.91 -25.61
CA ASP A 96 -31.13 3.60 -26.38
C ASP A 96 -30.70 4.87 -27.11
N GLY A 97 -29.38 5.00 -27.43
CA GLY A 97 -28.82 6.15 -28.14
C GLY A 97 -28.57 7.38 -27.27
N TYR A 98 -28.62 7.25 -25.94
CA TYR A 98 -28.29 8.32 -25.00
C TYR A 98 -26.92 8.13 -24.39
N TYR A 99 -26.36 9.25 -23.94
CA TYR A 99 -25.02 9.32 -23.32
C TYR A 99 -25.05 10.22 -22.09
N GLU A 100 -24.26 9.87 -21.11
CA GLU A 100 -23.83 10.79 -20.03
C GLU A 100 -22.50 11.40 -20.38
N LEU A 101 -22.36 12.70 -20.15
CA LEU A 101 -21.10 13.42 -20.32
C LEU A 101 -20.39 13.49 -18.97
N VAL A 102 -19.39 12.63 -18.79
CA VAL A 102 -18.64 12.50 -17.54
C VAL A 102 -17.42 13.42 -17.59
N ASN A 103 -17.34 14.38 -16.66
CA ASN A 103 -16.22 15.32 -16.58
C ASN A 103 -14.94 14.62 -16.09
N ARG A 104 -13.82 14.87 -16.74
CA ARG A 104 -12.54 14.24 -16.42
C ARG A 104 -11.97 14.67 -15.06
N ASN A 105 -12.18 15.91 -14.64
CA ASN A 105 -11.65 16.46 -13.39
C ASN A 105 -12.41 15.96 -12.16
N SER A 106 -13.75 15.93 -12.24
CA SER A 106 -14.61 15.65 -11.09
C SER A 106 -15.18 14.23 -11.07
N GLY A 107 -15.19 13.53 -12.22
CA GLY A 107 -15.92 12.28 -12.40
C GLY A 107 -17.46 12.42 -12.40
N LYS A 108 -17.97 13.65 -12.24
CA LYS A 108 -19.39 13.96 -12.22
C LYS A 108 -19.95 14.09 -13.64
N VAL A 109 -21.29 14.03 -13.74
CA VAL A 109 -21.99 14.10 -15.02
C VAL A 109 -22.57 15.49 -15.28
N LEU A 110 -22.72 15.84 -16.57
CA LEU A 110 -23.45 17.02 -17.02
C LEU A 110 -24.94 16.81 -16.82
N GLY A 111 -25.58 17.61 -16.02
CA GLY A 111 -27.02 17.60 -15.78
C GLY A 111 -27.66 18.98 -15.88
N ILE A 112 -28.98 19.04 -15.77
CA ILE A 112 -29.75 20.27 -15.69
C ILE A 112 -30.18 20.52 -14.25
N ALA A 113 -29.94 21.74 -13.76
CA ALA A 113 -30.25 22.15 -12.40
C ALA A 113 -31.69 21.85 -12.01
N GLY A 114 -31.85 21.13 -10.89
CA GLY A 114 -33.14 20.76 -10.32
C GLY A 114 -34.04 19.90 -11.21
N ASP A 115 -33.47 19.09 -12.13
CA ASP A 115 -34.19 18.27 -13.10
C ASP A 115 -35.23 19.08 -13.93
N SER A 116 -34.97 20.36 -14.11
CA SER A 116 -35.89 21.30 -14.73
C SER A 116 -36.16 20.96 -16.20
N THR A 117 -37.41 21.20 -16.65
CA THR A 117 -37.80 21.19 -18.07
C THR A 117 -37.99 22.59 -18.63
N ALA A 118 -37.70 23.64 -17.83
CA ALA A 118 -37.88 25.03 -18.27
C ALA A 118 -36.77 25.44 -19.25
N GLN A 119 -37.13 26.27 -20.25
CA GLN A 119 -36.15 26.95 -21.06
C GLN A 119 -35.23 27.83 -20.18
N THR A 120 -33.99 27.96 -20.58
CA THR A 120 -32.92 28.70 -19.84
C THR A 120 -32.49 28.08 -18.52
N ALA A 121 -32.95 26.87 -18.15
CA ALA A 121 -32.44 26.19 -16.99
C ALA A 121 -30.93 25.89 -17.17
N ALA A 122 -30.17 26.14 -16.10
CA ALA A 122 -28.73 26.06 -16.14
C ALA A 122 -28.20 24.60 -16.25
N ALA A 123 -27.16 24.41 -17.04
CA ALA A 123 -26.38 23.20 -17.01
C ALA A 123 -25.37 23.27 -15.84
N GLU A 124 -25.26 22.18 -15.11
CA GLU A 124 -24.33 22.05 -13.98
C GLU A 124 -23.73 20.66 -13.93
N GLN A 125 -22.61 20.48 -13.21
CA GLN A 125 -22.13 19.13 -12.90
C GLN A 125 -22.86 18.59 -11.67
N GLN A 126 -23.16 17.30 -11.71
CA GLN A 126 -23.93 16.62 -10.68
C GLN A 126 -23.33 15.23 -10.40
N THR A 127 -23.51 14.72 -9.18
CA THR A 127 -23.29 13.30 -8.92
C THR A 127 -24.24 12.50 -9.81
N ASP A 128 -23.73 11.45 -10.44
CA ASP A 128 -24.51 10.54 -11.27
C ASP A 128 -25.63 9.91 -10.45
N SER A 129 -26.85 10.14 -10.88
CA SER A 129 -28.09 9.61 -10.28
C SER A 129 -28.94 8.84 -11.29
N SER A 130 -28.41 8.65 -12.52
CA SER A 130 -29.16 8.07 -13.65
C SER A 130 -30.45 8.82 -13.96
N SER A 131 -30.50 10.13 -13.66
CA SER A 131 -31.65 10.96 -13.96
C SER A 131 -31.71 11.26 -15.46
N ALA A 132 -32.92 11.27 -16.03
CA ALA A 132 -33.14 11.65 -17.43
C ALA A 132 -32.64 13.06 -17.79
N SER A 133 -32.43 13.96 -16.80
CA SER A 133 -31.83 15.28 -17.00
C SER A 133 -30.30 15.24 -17.17
N GLN A 134 -29.67 14.09 -16.86
CA GLN A 134 -28.25 13.82 -17.02
C GLN A 134 -27.92 13.05 -18.30
N GLU A 135 -28.95 12.60 -19.03
CA GLU A 135 -28.82 11.81 -20.24
C GLU A 135 -29.11 12.65 -21.51
N TRP A 136 -28.19 12.53 -22.47
CA TRP A 136 -28.16 13.38 -23.68
C TRP A 136 -28.10 12.53 -24.93
N ARG A 137 -29.01 12.79 -25.90
CA ARG A 137 -28.91 12.22 -27.24
C ARG A 137 -28.06 13.12 -28.14
N LEU A 138 -27.18 12.50 -28.93
CA LEU A 138 -26.37 13.19 -29.92
C LEU A 138 -27.09 13.13 -31.27
N ASP A 139 -27.40 14.31 -31.79
CA ASP A 139 -27.99 14.43 -33.12
C ASP A 139 -26.97 15.13 -34.04
N GLU A 140 -26.57 14.48 -35.15
CA GLU A 140 -25.62 15.04 -36.11
C GLU A 140 -26.20 16.23 -36.85
N VAL A 141 -25.42 17.28 -37.03
CA VAL A 141 -25.76 18.43 -37.86
C VAL A 141 -25.19 18.19 -39.26
N SER A 142 -26.09 17.87 -40.20
CA SER A 142 -25.75 17.50 -41.56
C SER A 142 -24.71 18.42 -42.21
N GLY A 143 -23.63 17.84 -42.76
CA GLY A 143 -22.58 18.54 -43.52
C GLY A 143 -21.62 19.40 -42.70
N SER A 144 -21.73 19.42 -41.36
CA SER A 144 -20.92 20.32 -40.49
C SER A 144 -19.87 19.62 -39.64
N GLY A 145 -19.98 18.30 -39.46
CA GLY A 145 -19.16 17.54 -38.52
C GLY A 145 -19.39 17.94 -37.05
N ALA A 146 -20.50 18.63 -36.77
CA ALA A 146 -20.93 19.02 -35.45
C ALA A 146 -22.14 18.20 -34.99
N VAL A 147 -22.41 18.19 -33.68
CA VAL A 147 -23.56 17.53 -33.05
C VAL A 147 -24.32 18.54 -32.20
N THR A 148 -25.61 18.24 -31.96
CA THR A 148 -26.38 18.84 -30.86
C THR A 148 -26.59 17.81 -29.76
N PHE A 149 -26.69 18.26 -28.52
CA PHE A 149 -26.96 17.41 -27.36
C PHE A 149 -28.39 17.67 -26.89
N THR A 150 -29.29 16.70 -27.08
CA THR A 150 -30.70 16.81 -26.71
C THR A 150 -30.95 16.10 -25.39
N SER A 151 -31.45 16.84 -24.39
CA SER A 151 -31.78 16.28 -23.07
C SER A 151 -32.90 15.26 -23.16
N ARG A 152 -32.73 14.07 -22.58
CA ARG A 152 -33.75 13.04 -22.50
C ARG A 152 -34.98 13.51 -21.69
N ARG A 153 -34.75 14.34 -20.68
CA ARG A 153 -35.79 14.85 -19.78
C ARG A 153 -36.74 15.85 -20.46
N SER A 154 -36.17 16.84 -21.14
CA SER A 154 -36.90 18.01 -21.62
C SER A 154 -37.09 18.08 -23.13
N GLY A 155 -36.30 17.31 -23.88
CA GLY A 155 -36.24 17.42 -25.35
C GLY A 155 -35.59 18.72 -25.85
N GLN A 156 -35.03 19.56 -24.93
CA GLN A 156 -34.32 20.77 -25.28
C GLN A 156 -32.83 20.49 -25.50
N VAL A 157 -32.16 21.39 -26.21
CA VAL A 157 -30.73 21.20 -26.57
C VAL A 157 -29.79 22.01 -25.69
N LEU A 158 -28.53 21.55 -25.56
CA LEU A 158 -27.48 22.25 -24.86
C LEU A 158 -27.08 23.50 -25.62
N ASP A 159 -27.12 24.67 -24.96
CA ASP A 159 -27.07 26.00 -25.57
C ASP A 159 -26.10 26.91 -24.82
N VAL A 160 -25.29 27.66 -25.55
CA VAL A 160 -24.53 28.77 -24.95
C VAL A 160 -25.46 29.99 -24.88
N SER A 161 -25.81 30.37 -23.66
CA SER A 161 -26.81 31.42 -23.37
C SER A 161 -26.59 32.71 -24.16
N GLY A 162 -27.66 33.18 -24.83
CA GLY A 162 -27.63 34.41 -25.62
C GLY A 162 -26.72 34.35 -26.85
N GLY A 163 -26.24 33.17 -27.26
CA GLY A 163 -25.25 33.06 -28.34
C GLY A 163 -23.94 33.77 -28.05
N SER A 164 -23.59 33.97 -26.80
CA SER A 164 -22.37 34.68 -26.37
C SER A 164 -21.08 34.02 -26.90
N THR A 165 -20.04 34.81 -27.13
CA THR A 165 -18.70 34.36 -27.48
C THR A 165 -17.69 34.66 -26.34
N ALA A 166 -18.14 35.19 -25.21
CA ALA A 166 -17.29 35.56 -24.08
C ALA A 166 -16.93 34.34 -23.24
N ASP A 167 -15.75 34.38 -22.59
CA ASP A 167 -15.41 33.42 -21.52
C ASP A 167 -16.39 33.59 -20.35
N GLY A 168 -16.73 32.48 -19.69
CA GLY A 168 -17.67 32.45 -18.59
C GLY A 168 -19.14 32.54 -18.98
N ALA A 169 -19.48 32.53 -20.28
CA ALA A 169 -20.89 32.48 -20.70
C ALA A 169 -21.53 31.18 -20.25
N ALA A 170 -22.69 31.28 -19.63
CA ALA A 170 -23.42 30.14 -19.10
C ALA A 170 -23.85 29.20 -20.20
N VAL A 171 -23.82 27.89 -19.93
CA VAL A 171 -24.44 26.86 -20.73
C VAL A 171 -25.78 26.49 -20.07
N ILE A 172 -26.81 26.40 -20.89
CA ILE A 172 -28.20 26.20 -20.46
C ILE A 172 -28.85 25.14 -21.37
N GLN A 173 -30.04 24.67 -21.04
CA GLN A 173 -30.91 24.03 -22.01
C GLN A 173 -31.83 25.05 -22.66
N TYR A 174 -32.08 24.92 -23.96
CA TYR A 174 -32.98 25.79 -24.70
C TYR A 174 -33.69 25.05 -25.85
N GLY A 175 -34.85 25.58 -26.31
CA GLY A 175 -35.50 24.98 -27.48
C GLY A 175 -34.59 24.94 -28.71
N GLY A 176 -34.59 23.82 -29.41
CA GLY A 176 -33.78 23.64 -30.62
C GLY A 176 -34.17 24.66 -31.71
N HIS A 177 -33.24 25.51 -32.16
CA HIS A 177 -33.44 26.47 -33.24
C HIS A 177 -32.32 26.43 -34.31
N GLY A 178 -31.41 25.45 -34.21
CA GLY A 178 -30.41 25.16 -35.23
C GLY A 178 -29.26 26.16 -35.38
N SER A 179 -29.14 27.15 -34.46
CA SER A 179 -28.04 28.11 -34.50
C SER A 179 -26.73 27.53 -33.97
N THR A 180 -25.60 28.11 -34.34
CA THR A 180 -24.26 27.61 -34.06
C THR A 180 -23.87 27.60 -32.58
N ASN A 181 -24.58 28.34 -31.71
CA ASN A 181 -24.43 28.29 -30.24
C ASN A 181 -25.03 27.03 -29.59
N GLN A 182 -25.77 26.21 -30.36
CA GLN A 182 -26.33 24.91 -29.97
C GLN A 182 -25.54 23.75 -30.61
N GLN A 183 -24.54 24.07 -31.42
CA GLN A 183 -23.76 23.08 -32.16
C GLN A 183 -22.36 22.93 -31.58
N TRP A 184 -21.92 21.69 -31.39
CA TRP A 184 -20.68 21.34 -30.72
C TRP A 184 -19.86 20.39 -31.60
N LYS A 185 -18.57 20.69 -31.78
CA LYS A 185 -17.61 19.73 -32.38
C LYS A 185 -17.02 18.89 -31.29
N LEU A 186 -17.08 17.58 -31.46
CA LEU A 186 -16.36 16.64 -30.61
C LEU A 186 -14.93 16.55 -31.10
N VAL A 187 -14.02 17.22 -30.40
CA VAL A 187 -12.59 17.12 -30.68
C VAL A 187 -12.01 16.11 -29.71
N LYS A 188 -11.68 14.92 -30.23
CA LYS A 188 -11.00 13.90 -29.41
C LYS A 188 -9.71 14.53 -28.88
N THR A 189 -9.56 14.57 -27.58
CA THR A 189 -8.28 14.98 -27.00
C THR A 189 -7.25 14.00 -27.51
N ALA A 190 -6.09 14.50 -28.02
CA ALA A 190 -4.96 13.64 -28.32
C ALA A 190 -4.80 12.71 -27.11
N ASP A 191 -4.78 11.40 -27.34
CA ASP A 191 -4.85 10.42 -26.28
C ASP A 191 -4.07 10.93 -25.09
N ALA A 192 -4.80 11.43 -24.08
CA ALA A 192 -4.23 11.49 -22.76
C ALA A 192 -3.68 10.09 -22.59
N PRO A 193 -2.47 9.93 -22.07
CA PRO A 193 -1.90 8.62 -21.90
C PRO A 193 -3.03 7.72 -21.45
N ALA A 194 -3.10 6.46 -21.92
CA ALA A 194 -4.14 5.52 -21.55
C ALA A 194 -4.17 5.36 -20.02
N THR A 195 -4.64 6.40 -19.37
CA THR A 195 -4.77 6.64 -17.92
C THR A 195 -6.21 6.38 -17.49
N GLY A 196 -7.06 5.99 -18.45
CA GLY A 196 -8.31 5.36 -18.10
C GLY A 196 -7.95 4.09 -17.36
N THR A 197 -8.18 4.08 -16.05
CA THR A 197 -8.26 2.83 -15.30
C THR A 197 -9.27 1.98 -16.06
N GLY A 198 -8.81 0.92 -16.73
CA GLY A 198 -9.72 -0.10 -17.19
C GLY A 198 -10.49 -0.58 -15.96
N PRO A 199 -11.77 -0.95 -16.09
CA PRO A 199 -12.50 -1.44 -14.95
C PRO A 199 -11.80 -2.72 -14.46
N TYR A 200 -11.13 -2.63 -13.29
CA TYR A 200 -10.50 -3.75 -12.60
C TYR A 200 -11.04 -3.83 -11.19
N ALA A 201 -11.48 -5.01 -10.81
CA ALA A 201 -11.82 -5.30 -9.43
C ALA A 201 -10.58 -5.85 -8.73
N TRP A 202 -10.11 -5.12 -7.70
CA TRP A 202 -8.93 -5.49 -6.93
C TRP A 202 -9.31 -6.17 -5.62
N LYS A 203 -8.56 -7.21 -5.26
CA LYS A 203 -8.72 -7.99 -4.03
C LYS A 203 -7.38 -8.51 -3.54
N ASN A 204 -7.29 -8.81 -2.24
CA ASN A 204 -6.21 -9.62 -1.72
C ASN A 204 -6.44 -11.12 -1.98
N ALA A 205 -5.37 -11.84 -2.36
CA ALA A 205 -5.32 -13.28 -2.17
C ALA A 205 -5.20 -13.54 -0.67
N GLN A 206 -6.17 -14.26 -0.08
CA GLN A 206 -6.33 -14.31 1.36
C GLN A 206 -5.27 -15.15 2.05
N VAL A 207 -4.59 -14.55 3.04
CA VAL A 207 -3.74 -15.21 4.04
C VAL A 207 -4.33 -15.02 5.44
N VAL A 208 -4.95 -13.86 5.68
CA VAL A 208 -5.59 -13.44 6.94
C VAL A 208 -4.56 -13.18 8.05
N GLY A 209 -3.94 -12.03 8.02
CA GLY A 209 -2.88 -11.59 8.91
C GLY A 209 -1.51 -11.65 8.25
N GLY A 210 -0.60 -12.40 8.81
CA GLY A 210 0.76 -12.66 8.29
C GLY A 210 1.80 -11.61 8.68
N GLY A 211 1.44 -10.62 9.49
CA GLY A 211 2.34 -9.56 9.94
C GLY A 211 1.96 -8.98 11.29
N TYR A 212 2.68 -7.93 11.70
CA TYR A 212 2.65 -7.39 13.05
C TYR A 212 1.61 -6.29 13.25
N VAL A 213 0.57 -6.61 14.03
CA VAL A 213 -0.44 -5.64 14.48
C VAL A 213 0.05 -4.92 15.72
N THR A 214 0.46 -3.68 15.55
CA THR A 214 1.14 -2.87 16.58
C THR A 214 0.20 -2.06 17.47
N GLY A 215 -1.08 -1.90 17.10
CA GLY A 215 -2.09 -1.20 17.92
C GLY A 215 -3.51 -1.55 17.54
N LEU A 216 -4.40 -1.57 18.55
CA LEU A 216 -5.83 -1.80 18.45
C LEU A 216 -6.56 -0.74 19.27
N VAL A 217 -7.44 0.04 18.67
CA VAL A 217 -8.10 1.17 19.34
C VAL A 217 -9.60 1.17 19.07
N PHE A 218 -10.40 0.93 20.12
CA PHE A 218 -11.85 1.11 20.09
C PHE A 218 -12.25 2.58 20.19
N ASN A 219 -13.27 2.96 19.44
CA ASN A 219 -13.93 4.25 19.70
C ASN A 219 -14.82 4.14 20.95
N PRO A 220 -14.68 5.06 21.94
CA PRO A 220 -15.43 4.97 23.19
C PRO A 220 -16.91 5.43 23.09
N ARG A 221 -17.34 5.96 21.94
CA ARG A 221 -18.68 6.50 21.71
C ARG A 221 -19.52 5.65 20.77
N GLU A 222 -18.91 4.92 19.88
CA GLU A 222 -19.62 4.15 18.86
C GLU A 222 -19.33 2.65 19.00
N ARG A 223 -20.37 1.87 19.30
CA ARG A 223 -20.26 0.42 19.43
C ARG A 223 -19.82 -0.23 18.13
N GLY A 224 -18.81 -1.07 18.21
CA GLY A 224 -18.30 -1.82 17.06
C GLY A 224 -17.35 -1.02 16.18
N LEU A 225 -17.11 0.27 16.44
CA LEU A 225 -16.09 1.05 15.73
C LEU A 225 -14.72 0.78 16.38
N LEU A 226 -13.86 0.16 15.59
CA LEU A 226 -12.53 -0.30 16.01
C LEU A 226 -11.54 -0.11 14.86
N TYR A 227 -10.33 0.29 15.20
CA TYR A 227 -9.22 0.48 14.28
C TYR A 227 -8.02 -0.37 14.68
N ALA A 228 -7.24 -0.78 13.67
CA ALA A 228 -5.95 -1.42 13.84
C ALA A 228 -4.87 -0.63 13.09
N ARG A 229 -3.66 -0.62 13.63
CA ARG A 229 -2.46 -0.13 12.96
C ARG A 229 -1.42 -1.22 12.88
N THR A 230 -0.63 -1.18 11.83
CA THR A 230 0.43 -2.13 11.56
C THR A 230 1.75 -1.40 11.30
N ASP A 231 2.85 -2.13 11.31
CA ASP A 231 4.18 -1.53 11.13
C ASP A 231 4.51 -1.22 9.66
N MET A 232 3.91 -1.93 8.70
CA MET A 232 4.18 -1.75 7.26
C MET A 232 2.94 -1.75 6.37
N GLY A 233 1.82 -2.33 6.83
CA GLY A 233 0.60 -2.55 6.04
C GLY A 233 -0.46 -1.44 6.18
N GLY A 234 -0.16 -0.34 6.85
CA GLY A 234 -1.08 0.79 7.03
C GLY A 234 -2.01 0.65 8.22
N ALA A 235 -3.19 1.24 8.08
CA ALA A 235 -4.26 1.21 9.07
C ALA A 235 -5.52 0.54 8.51
N TYR A 236 -6.32 0.02 9.42
CA TYR A 236 -7.54 -0.71 9.11
C TYR A 236 -8.68 -0.28 10.01
N ARG A 237 -9.91 -0.36 9.50
CA ARG A 237 -11.14 -0.22 10.26
C ARG A 237 -11.92 -1.52 10.25
N TRP A 238 -12.45 -1.92 11.41
CA TRP A 238 -13.34 -3.07 11.51
C TRP A 238 -14.72 -2.77 10.92
N ASP A 239 -15.20 -3.65 10.04
CA ASP A 239 -16.59 -3.70 9.60
C ASP A 239 -17.32 -4.77 10.42
N ALA A 240 -18.15 -4.32 11.36
CA ALA A 240 -18.86 -5.22 12.27
C ALA A 240 -19.96 -6.04 11.57
N ALA A 241 -20.49 -5.56 10.44
CA ALA A 241 -21.53 -6.27 9.67
C ALA A 241 -20.94 -7.39 8.80
N ALA A 242 -19.80 -7.13 8.18
CA ALA A 242 -19.09 -8.11 7.36
C ALA A 242 -18.11 -8.98 8.16
N GLU A 243 -17.88 -8.66 9.43
CA GLU A 243 -16.86 -9.25 10.31
C GLU A 243 -15.47 -9.32 9.63
N GLN A 244 -15.00 -8.18 9.12
CA GLN A 244 -13.71 -8.06 8.44
C GLN A 244 -13.07 -6.69 8.63
N TRP A 245 -11.77 -6.61 8.42
CA TRP A 245 -11.02 -5.38 8.39
C TRP A 245 -11.04 -4.75 6.99
N ILE A 246 -11.20 -3.43 6.93
CA ILE A 246 -11.16 -2.63 5.70
C ILE A 246 -9.88 -1.84 5.73
N PRO A 247 -8.99 -1.97 4.74
CA PRO A 247 -7.78 -1.15 4.64
C PRO A 247 -8.14 0.32 4.39
N LEU A 248 -7.37 1.22 5.00
CA LEU A 248 -7.63 2.68 4.94
C LEU A 248 -6.55 3.44 4.16
N THR A 249 -5.43 2.80 3.81
CA THR A 249 -4.23 3.47 3.29
C THR A 249 -3.78 2.97 1.92
N ASP A 250 -4.57 2.13 1.24
CA ASP A 250 -4.24 1.58 -0.09
C ASP A 250 -4.10 2.64 -1.19
N TRP A 251 -4.66 3.84 -0.98
CA TRP A 251 -4.55 5.00 -1.87
C TRP A 251 -3.18 5.69 -1.85
N LEU A 252 -2.32 5.41 -0.86
CA LEU A 252 -0.96 5.96 -0.79
C LEU A 252 -0.13 5.42 -1.95
N GLY A 253 0.40 6.33 -2.78
CA GLY A 253 1.17 5.99 -3.96
C GLY A 253 2.67 5.81 -3.70
N GLU A 254 3.42 5.54 -4.77
CA GLU A 254 4.87 5.27 -4.74
C GLU A 254 5.68 6.35 -3.99
N LYS A 255 5.28 7.61 -4.13
CA LYS A 255 5.99 8.74 -3.49
C LYS A 255 5.77 8.80 -1.98
N ASP A 256 4.70 8.18 -1.50
CA ASP A 256 4.23 8.22 -0.13
C ASP A 256 4.44 6.89 0.61
N TRP A 257 5.22 5.97 0.05
CA TRP A 257 5.46 4.64 0.60
C TRP A 257 5.90 4.66 2.07
N ASN A 258 6.67 5.68 2.49
CA ASN A 258 7.10 5.82 3.88
C ASN A 258 5.95 6.15 4.86
N LEU A 259 4.73 6.43 4.37
CA LEU A 259 3.55 6.66 5.19
C LEU A 259 2.73 5.39 5.48
N LEU A 260 3.17 4.22 5.01
CA LEU A 260 2.48 2.95 5.25
C LEU A 260 2.72 2.39 6.68
N GLY A 261 3.82 2.73 7.34
CA GLY A 261 4.01 2.42 8.76
C GLY A 261 3.24 3.41 9.63
N ILE A 262 2.36 2.92 10.51
CA ILE A 262 1.55 3.77 11.39
C ILE A 262 2.12 3.73 12.81
N ASP A 263 2.83 4.77 13.22
CA ASP A 263 3.49 4.85 14.53
C ASP A 263 2.49 5.10 15.69
N ALA A 264 1.34 5.75 15.39
CA ALA A 264 0.23 5.91 16.33
C ALA A 264 -1.11 6.19 15.62
N LEU A 265 -2.21 5.87 16.31
CA LEU A 265 -3.57 6.07 15.82
C LEU A 265 -4.44 6.64 16.94
N ALA A 266 -5.30 7.62 16.63
CA ALA A 266 -6.29 8.13 17.57
C ALA A 266 -7.66 8.29 16.90
N THR A 267 -8.70 7.77 17.54
CA THR A 267 -10.10 8.02 17.17
C THR A 267 -10.71 9.01 18.17
N ASP A 268 -11.49 9.95 17.67
CA ASP A 268 -12.01 11.05 18.49
C ASP A 268 -13.03 10.54 19.52
N PRO A 269 -12.84 10.82 20.82
CA PRO A 269 -13.74 10.38 21.88
C PRO A 269 -15.06 11.17 21.94
N VAL A 270 -15.23 12.19 21.10
CA VAL A 270 -16.44 13.03 21.03
C VAL A 270 -17.14 12.87 19.71
N ASP A 271 -16.39 12.90 18.58
CA ASP A 271 -16.89 12.74 17.22
C ASP A 271 -16.34 11.44 16.57
N PRO A 272 -17.09 10.34 16.58
CA PRO A 272 -16.63 9.05 16.03
C PRO A 272 -16.29 9.08 14.54
N ALA A 273 -16.68 10.13 13.81
CA ALA A 273 -16.31 10.28 12.41
C ALA A 273 -14.84 10.65 12.22
N ARG A 274 -14.20 11.21 13.25
CA ARG A 274 -12.80 11.65 13.19
C ARG A 274 -11.82 10.56 13.53
N LEU A 275 -10.80 10.45 12.70
CA LEU A 275 -9.68 9.54 12.83
C LEU A 275 -8.38 10.26 12.47
N TYR A 276 -7.32 9.99 13.21
CA TYR A 276 -5.98 10.54 12.97
C TYR A 276 -4.95 9.41 12.96
N LEU A 277 -4.11 9.39 11.93
CA LEU A 277 -3.00 8.44 11.80
C LEU A 277 -1.69 9.22 11.77
N ALA A 278 -0.78 8.92 12.68
CA ALA A 278 0.60 9.39 12.65
C ALA A 278 1.41 8.42 11.78
N ALA A 279 1.59 8.78 10.52
CA ALA A 279 2.11 7.93 9.46
C ALA A 279 3.59 8.24 9.17
N GLY A 280 4.44 7.21 9.20
CA GLY A 280 5.87 7.29 8.90
C GLY A 280 6.55 5.99 9.31
N THR A 281 7.17 5.27 8.35
CA THR A 281 7.71 3.91 8.53
C THR A 281 9.10 3.91 9.13
N TYR A 282 10.01 4.77 8.65
CA TYR A 282 11.42 4.79 9.03
C TYR A 282 11.94 6.18 9.34
N THR A 283 12.93 6.26 10.25
CA THR A 283 13.62 7.50 10.65
C THR A 283 14.98 7.69 9.96
N ASN A 284 15.41 6.77 9.11
CA ASN A 284 16.66 6.83 8.35
C ASN A 284 16.71 8.05 7.41
N GLU A 285 17.89 8.49 7.01
CA GLU A 285 18.07 9.68 6.16
C GLU A 285 17.38 9.56 4.80
N TRP A 286 17.37 8.37 4.23
CA TRP A 286 16.73 8.07 2.95
C TRP A 286 15.19 8.04 2.99
N ALA A 287 14.57 7.94 4.17
CA ALA A 287 13.13 7.96 4.33
C ALA A 287 12.57 9.38 4.24
N GLY A 288 11.37 9.53 3.71
CA GLY A 288 10.63 10.80 3.70
C GLY A 288 10.17 11.23 5.10
N ASN A 289 9.79 12.48 5.25
CA ASN A 289 9.16 12.97 6.47
C ASN A 289 7.79 12.32 6.68
N ALA A 290 7.37 12.30 7.94
CA ALA A 290 6.09 11.78 8.38
C ALA A 290 4.93 12.74 8.05
N ALA A 291 3.71 12.24 8.17
CA ALA A 291 2.50 13.04 8.06
C ALA A 291 1.44 12.60 9.08
N ILE A 292 0.56 13.52 9.43
CA ILE A 292 -0.72 13.19 10.05
C ILE A 292 -1.77 13.07 8.93
N LEU A 293 -2.38 11.90 8.83
CA LEU A 293 -3.53 11.66 7.96
C LEU A 293 -4.80 11.86 8.80
N ARG A 294 -5.63 12.83 8.43
CA ARG A 294 -6.82 13.25 9.17
C ARG A 294 -8.07 12.89 8.38
N SER A 295 -8.99 12.17 8.99
CA SER A 295 -10.29 11.83 8.42
C SER A 295 -11.42 12.41 9.24
N THR A 296 -12.54 12.73 8.58
CA THR A 296 -13.82 13.14 9.17
C THR A 296 -14.96 12.22 8.75
N ASP A 297 -14.64 11.05 8.20
CA ASP A 297 -15.59 10.08 7.65
C ASP A 297 -15.20 8.62 8.00
N ARG A 298 -14.58 8.41 9.19
CA ARG A 298 -14.13 7.10 9.69
C ARG A 298 -13.05 6.47 8.81
N GLY A 299 -12.18 7.28 8.21
CA GLY A 299 -11.07 6.81 7.39
C GLY A 299 -11.44 6.43 5.95
N ARG A 300 -12.58 6.85 5.44
CA ARG A 300 -12.90 6.67 4.01
C ARG A 300 -12.06 7.60 3.14
N THR A 301 -11.86 8.83 3.60
CA THR A 301 -11.01 9.82 2.96
C THR A 301 -10.10 10.50 3.98
N PHE A 302 -8.97 11.03 3.52
CA PHE A 302 -7.99 11.69 4.37
C PHE A 302 -7.54 13.03 3.80
N GLN A 303 -7.35 13.98 4.72
CA GLN A 303 -6.54 15.18 4.51
C GLN A 303 -5.16 14.94 5.11
N ARG A 304 -4.11 15.40 4.46
CA ARG A 304 -2.72 15.23 4.88
C ARG A 304 -2.18 16.52 5.51
N THR A 305 -1.45 16.37 6.62
CA THR A 305 -0.62 17.42 7.23
C THR A 305 0.80 16.88 7.32
N ASP A 306 1.73 17.45 6.55
CA ASP A 306 3.14 17.05 6.59
C ASP A 306 3.80 17.53 7.88
N LEU A 307 4.62 16.66 8.47
CA LEU A 307 5.41 16.97 9.66
C LEU A 307 6.85 17.30 9.25
N PRO A 308 7.54 18.18 9.98
CA PRO A 308 8.93 18.55 9.66
C PRO A 308 9.96 17.50 10.11
N PHE A 309 9.53 16.30 10.52
CA PHE A 309 10.35 15.22 11.05
C PHE A 309 9.82 13.85 10.61
N LYS A 310 10.56 12.81 10.96
CA LYS A 310 10.25 11.42 10.61
C LYS A 310 9.61 10.70 11.80
N LEU A 311 8.81 9.66 11.51
CA LEU A 311 8.28 8.70 12.48
C LEU A 311 8.77 7.29 12.13
N GLY A 312 8.61 6.33 13.05
CA GLY A 312 9.23 5.00 12.95
C GLY A 312 8.23 3.87 13.19
N GLY A 313 7.17 3.83 12.39
CA GLY A 313 6.13 2.79 12.49
C GLY A 313 6.67 1.36 12.35
N ASN A 314 7.83 1.16 11.68
CA ASN A 314 8.52 -0.12 11.58
C ASN A 314 9.89 -0.14 12.28
N GLU A 315 10.07 0.64 13.33
CA GLU A 315 11.32 0.62 14.10
C GLU A 315 11.16 -0.03 15.48
N PRO A 316 12.24 -0.42 16.17
CA PRO A 316 12.16 -0.90 17.55
C PRO A 316 11.34 0.05 18.44
N GLY A 317 10.49 -0.51 19.32
CA GLY A 317 9.54 0.26 20.12
C GLY A 317 8.22 0.64 19.43
N ARG A 318 7.96 0.14 18.20
CA ARG A 318 6.72 0.40 17.47
C ARG A 318 5.46 -0.19 18.10
N GLY A 319 5.61 -1.20 18.95
CA GLY A 319 4.50 -1.79 19.73
C GLY A 319 4.08 -0.99 20.96
N ALA A 320 4.88 -0.02 21.41
CA ALA A 320 4.50 0.86 22.51
C ALA A 320 3.47 1.91 22.04
N GLY A 321 2.61 2.38 22.93
CA GLY A 321 1.67 3.42 22.54
C GLY A 321 0.41 3.55 23.41
N GLU A 322 -0.58 4.33 23.00
CA GLU A 322 -0.56 5.16 21.78
C GLU A 322 0.21 6.47 22.03
N ARG A 323 0.93 6.93 21.02
CA ARG A 323 1.70 8.19 21.07
C ARG A 323 0.88 9.41 20.66
N LEU A 324 -0.25 9.19 19.99
CA LEU A 324 -1.17 10.22 19.53
C LEU A 324 -2.46 10.14 20.34
N VAL A 325 -2.85 11.26 20.96
CA VAL A 325 -4.07 11.33 21.75
C VAL A 325 -4.83 12.62 21.49
N ILE A 326 -6.13 12.58 21.72
CA ILE A 326 -7.06 13.70 21.56
C ILE A 326 -7.55 14.11 22.94
N ASP A 327 -7.59 15.40 23.21
CA ASP A 327 -8.13 15.94 24.46
C ASP A 327 -9.65 15.68 24.55
N PRO A 328 -10.14 14.88 25.51
CA PRO A 328 -11.56 14.58 25.60
C PRO A 328 -12.43 15.77 26.00
N ALA A 329 -11.82 16.85 26.53
CA ALA A 329 -12.51 18.10 26.89
C ALA A 329 -12.50 19.12 25.75
N ASN A 330 -11.48 19.09 24.90
CA ASN A 330 -11.35 19.94 23.72
C ASN A 330 -10.76 19.16 22.55
N HIS A 331 -11.60 18.45 21.84
CA HIS A 331 -11.19 17.53 20.77
C HIS A 331 -10.54 18.20 19.53
N ALA A 332 -10.43 19.54 19.50
CA ALA A 332 -9.55 20.22 18.55
C ALA A 332 -8.07 20.12 18.95
N THR A 333 -7.79 19.78 20.23
CA THR A 333 -6.45 19.66 20.76
C THR A 333 -5.97 18.21 20.69
N LEU A 334 -4.79 18.00 20.09
CA LEU A 334 -4.11 16.71 20.01
C LEU A 334 -2.67 16.86 20.54
N LEU A 335 -2.17 15.78 21.14
CA LEU A 335 -0.76 15.64 21.52
C LEU A 335 -0.15 14.45 20.78
N LEU A 336 1.06 14.63 20.25
CA LEU A 336 1.84 13.60 19.58
C LEU A 336 3.21 13.49 20.25
N GLY A 337 3.46 12.35 20.87
CA GLY A 337 4.78 11.95 21.33
C GLY A 337 5.60 11.40 20.16
N THR A 338 6.83 11.88 20.00
CA THR A 338 7.70 11.44 18.92
C THR A 338 8.91 10.67 19.43
N ARG A 339 9.55 9.94 18.53
CA ARG A 339 10.76 9.19 18.84
C ARG A 339 11.99 10.08 19.07
N LYS A 340 12.17 11.13 18.28
CA LYS A 340 13.42 11.93 18.25
C LYS A 340 13.19 13.44 18.29
N ASN A 341 11.92 13.90 18.39
CA ASN A 341 11.57 15.30 18.24
C ASN A 341 10.70 15.83 19.40
N GLY A 342 10.65 15.10 20.53
CA GLY A 342 9.89 15.48 21.71
C GLY A 342 8.38 15.40 21.54
N LEU A 343 7.66 16.22 22.29
CA LEU A 343 6.20 16.28 22.31
C LEU A 343 5.70 17.40 21.40
N TRP A 344 4.69 17.12 20.60
CA TRP A 344 4.06 18.09 19.69
C TRP A 344 2.58 18.26 20.02
N ARG A 345 2.06 19.43 19.74
CA ARG A 345 0.67 19.83 20.00
C ARG A 345 0.02 20.45 18.78
N SER A 346 -1.21 20.06 18.52
CA SER A 346 -2.15 20.74 17.62
C SER A 346 -3.32 21.30 18.43
N THR A 347 -3.94 22.40 18.00
CA THR A 347 -5.16 22.98 18.59
C THR A 347 -6.24 23.23 17.52
N ASP A 348 -6.09 22.65 16.34
CA ASP A 348 -6.93 22.86 15.16
C ASP A 348 -7.22 21.52 14.45
N HIS A 349 -7.51 20.47 15.22
CA HIS A 349 -7.78 19.13 14.70
C HIS A 349 -6.63 18.57 13.85
N GLY A 350 -5.38 18.83 14.23
CA GLY A 350 -4.20 18.28 13.56
C GLY A 350 -3.83 18.99 12.24
N ALA A 351 -4.44 20.16 11.95
CA ALA A 351 -4.11 20.90 10.73
C ALA A 351 -2.75 21.58 10.82
N THR A 352 -2.38 22.06 12.01
CA THR A 352 -1.04 22.59 12.29
C THR A 352 -0.48 22.02 13.58
N TRP A 353 0.84 21.95 13.68
CA TRP A 353 1.54 21.37 14.81
C TRP A 353 2.70 22.25 15.27
N SER A 354 2.86 22.35 16.59
CA SER A 354 3.99 23.03 17.23
C SER A 354 4.60 22.16 18.32
N GLN A 355 5.92 22.25 18.51
CA GLN A 355 6.62 21.55 19.55
C GLN A 355 6.26 22.13 20.91
N VAL A 356 5.98 21.26 21.90
CA VAL A 356 5.77 21.65 23.29
C VAL A 356 7.12 21.92 23.94
N SER A 357 7.52 23.19 23.96
CA SER A 357 8.85 23.61 24.41
C SER A 357 9.12 23.34 25.90
N SER A 358 8.06 23.23 26.70
CA SER A 358 8.12 22.91 28.15
C SER A 358 8.34 21.44 28.44
N PHE A 359 8.12 20.51 27.45
CA PHE A 359 8.37 19.09 27.66
C PHE A 359 9.89 18.83 27.76
N PRO A 360 10.37 18.15 28.83
CA PRO A 360 11.80 18.05 29.11
C PRO A 360 12.61 17.25 28.09
N VAL A 361 12.01 16.20 27.49
CA VAL A 361 12.71 15.32 26.54
C VAL A 361 12.44 15.77 25.12
N LYS A 362 13.47 16.15 24.39
CA LYS A 362 13.37 16.73 23.03
C LYS A 362 13.99 15.88 21.93
N ASP A 363 14.59 14.77 22.31
CA ASP A 363 15.32 13.83 21.46
C ASP A 363 14.86 12.40 21.70
N GLY A 364 15.67 11.42 21.35
CA GLY A 364 15.37 10.00 21.46
C GLY A 364 15.44 9.44 22.89
N ALA A 365 15.77 10.25 23.92
CA ALA A 365 16.11 9.78 25.25
C ALA A 365 17.30 8.79 25.22
N SER A 366 17.52 8.03 26.30
CA SER A 366 18.63 7.08 26.39
C SER A 366 18.51 5.90 25.40
N SER A 367 17.29 5.51 25.03
CA SER A 367 17.03 4.39 24.13
C SER A 367 17.05 4.73 22.64
N GLY A 368 17.01 6.00 22.28
CA GLY A 368 16.81 6.47 20.90
C GLY A 368 15.35 6.36 20.39
N ALA A 369 14.40 5.94 21.25
CA ALA A 369 12.99 5.73 20.90
C ALA A 369 12.04 6.76 21.51
N GLY A 370 12.54 7.71 22.31
CA GLY A 370 11.83 8.87 22.82
C GLY A 370 10.54 8.57 23.57
N ILE A 371 9.44 9.22 23.22
CA ILE A 371 8.16 9.07 23.92
C ILE A 371 7.48 7.75 23.52
N SER A 372 7.13 6.90 24.50
CA SER A 372 6.46 5.62 24.28
C SER A 372 4.94 5.75 24.18
N PHE A 373 4.33 6.58 25.04
CA PHE A 373 2.89 6.83 25.04
C PHE A 373 2.56 8.24 25.55
N VAL A 374 1.36 8.72 25.22
CA VAL A 374 0.73 9.88 25.85
C VAL A 374 -0.70 9.49 26.22
N THR A 375 -1.20 9.90 27.39
CA THR A 375 -2.59 9.62 27.79
C THR A 375 -3.16 10.75 28.64
N TYR A 376 -4.43 11.09 28.41
CA TYR A 376 -5.16 12.02 29.26
C TYR A 376 -5.62 11.34 30.54
N GLY A 377 -5.70 12.10 31.64
CA GLY A 377 -6.34 11.73 32.87
C GLY A 377 -7.86 11.68 32.75
N PRO A 378 -8.59 11.46 33.88
CA PRO A 378 -10.05 11.48 33.85
C PRO A 378 -10.61 12.76 33.25
N ALA A 379 -11.74 12.68 32.57
CA ALA A 379 -12.41 13.81 31.97
C ALA A 379 -12.55 14.99 32.95
N GLY A 380 -12.17 16.19 32.52
CA GLY A 380 -12.20 17.42 33.33
C GLY A 380 -11.03 17.63 34.30
N SER A 381 -10.02 16.72 34.32
CA SER A 381 -8.87 16.86 35.23
C SER A 381 -7.73 17.70 34.68
N ASN A 382 -7.71 18.09 33.44
CA ASN A 382 -6.58 18.70 32.73
C ASN A 382 -5.24 17.95 32.89
N THR A 383 -5.28 16.72 33.39
CA THR A 383 -4.09 15.91 33.63
C THR A 383 -3.70 15.17 32.34
N VAL A 384 -2.40 15.17 32.07
CA VAL A 384 -1.83 14.37 30.96
C VAL A 384 -0.59 13.65 31.47
N TYR A 385 -0.40 12.43 31.06
CA TYR A 385 0.82 11.66 31.30
C TYR A 385 1.53 11.36 30.00
N ALA A 386 2.86 11.36 30.05
CA ALA A 386 3.71 10.95 28.94
C ALA A 386 4.79 9.98 29.45
N GLY A 387 4.83 8.80 28.85
CA GLY A 387 5.90 7.83 29.07
C GLY A 387 7.05 8.07 28.11
N VAL A 388 8.28 7.91 28.60
CA VAL A 388 9.52 8.07 27.82
C VAL A 388 10.34 6.80 27.94
N ASN A 389 10.89 6.33 26.84
CA ASN A 389 11.78 5.17 26.77
C ASN A 389 13.15 5.52 27.38
N ASP A 390 13.17 5.76 28.68
CA ASP A 390 14.32 6.04 29.51
C ASP A 390 14.29 5.20 30.79
N THR A 391 15.41 4.70 31.23
CA THR A 391 15.53 3.83 32.41
C THR A 391 15.66 4.59 33.71
N SER A 392 15.88 5.90 33.67
CA SER A 392 16.05 6.75 34.86
C SER A 392 14.79 7.58 35.16
N THR A 393 14.34 8.38 34.23
CA THR A 393 13.15 9.23 34.34
C THR A 393 12.22 8.96 33.18
N SER A 394 11.25 8.12 33.40
CA SER A 394 10.44 7.51 32.34
C SER A 394 8.98 7.99 32.29
N LEU A 395 8.51 8.69 33.35
CA LEU A 395 7.12 9.19 33.38
C LEU A 395 7.08 10.68 33.77
N TYR A 396 6.37 11.43 32.92
CA TYR A 396 6.09 12.85 33.15
C TYR A 396 4.60 13.09 33.29
N ARG A 397 4.24 14.11 34.06
CA ARG A 397 2.85 14.54 34.28
C ARG A 397 2.71 16.04 34.02
N SER A 398 1.63 16.40 33.34
CA SER A 398 1.08 17.76 33.27
C SER A 398 -0.22 17.82 34.06
N THR A 399 -0.55 18.98 34.64
CA THR A 399 -1.85 19.26 35.31
C THR A 399 -2.58 20.45 34.68
N ASP A 400 -2.08 20.94 33.53
CA ASP A 400 -2.57 22.12 32.83
C ASP A 400 -2.81 21.85 31.33
N GLY A 401 -3.25 20.64 31.03
CA GLY A 401 -3.57 20.21 29.65
C GLY A 401 -2.35 20.08 28.75
N GLY A 402 -1.17 19.76 29.30
CA GLY A 402 0.06 19.54 28.55
C GLY A 402 0.86 20.84 28.30
N SER A 403 0.56 21.94 29.02
CA SER A 403 1.29 23.19 28.87
C SER A 403 2.60 23.18 29.64
N THR A 404 2.63 22.60 30.85
CA THR A 404 3.86 22.39 31.66
C THR A 404 3.99 20.95 32.11
N TRP A 405 5.21 20.47 32.33
CA TRP A 405 5.50 19.08 32.58
C TRP A 405 6.50 18.90 33.73
N GLN A 406 6.25 17.93 34.57
CA GLN A 406 7.13 17.54 35.67
C GLN A 406 7.31 16.02 35.68
N ALA A 407 8.50 15.56 36.09
CA ALA A 407 8.73 14.14 36.33
C ALA A 407 7.88 13.67 37.54
N VAL A 408 7.30 12.49 37.41
CA VAL A 408 6.52 11.89 38.51
C VAL A 408 7.47 11.31 39.55
N SER A 409 7.38 11.78 40.82
CA SER A 409 8.26 11.34 41.88
C SER A 409 8.05 9.85 42.23
N GLY A 410 9.13 9.18 42.64
CA GLY A 410 9.09 7.78 43.08
C GLY A 410 8.76 6.76 42.01
N GLN A 411 8.83 7.13 40.75
CA GLN A 411 8.59 6.24 39.61
C GLN A 411 9.60 5.09 39.54
N PRO A 412 9.22 3.94 38.97
CA PRO A 412 10.14 2.84 38.72
C PRO A 412 11.34 3.25 37.87
N THR A 413 12.50 2.66 38.12
CA THR A 413 13.72 2.85 37.36
C THR A 413 14.28 1.52 36.86
N GLY A 414 15.21 1.56 35.91
CA GLY A 414 15.85 0.37 35.29
C GLY A 414 15.04 -0.29 34.20
N GLN A 415 13.83 0.18 33.94
CA GLN A 415 12.94 -0.32 32.86
C GLN A 415 12.25 0.85 32.15
N MET A 416 11.75 0.61 30.96
CA MET A 416 11.08 1.60 30.11
C MET A 416 9.59 1.30 29.99
N PRO A 417 8.69 2.30 30.10
CA PRO A 417 7.26 2.08 30.00
C PRO A 417 6.88 1.78 28.55
N GLN A 418 6.08 0.74 28.37
CA GLN A 418 5.52 0.35 27.07
C GLN A 418 4.16 1.00 26.83
N HIS A 419 3.25 0.85 27.77
CA HIS A 419 1.90 1.43 27.73
C HIS A 419 1.54 2.06 29.06
N GLY A 420 0.67 3.08 29.00
CA GLY A 420 0.05 3.71 30.17
C GLY A 420 -1.42 3.97 29.93
N VAL A 421 -2.29 3.45 30.80
CA VAL A 421 -3.75 3.57 30.69
C VAL A 421 -4.31 4.13 31.97
N VAL A 422 -5.07 5.23 31.87
CA VAL A 422 -5.77 5.81 33.01
C VAL A 422 -7.12 5.12 33.19
N SER A 423 -7.35 4.63 34.39
CA SER A 423 -8.60 4.01 34.82
C SER A 423 -9.66 5.05 35.17
N GLY A 424 -10.94 4.66 35.16
CA GLY A 424 -12.06 5.53 35.57
C GLY A 424 -11.98 6.04 37.02
N ASP A 425 -11.21 5.39 37.87
CA ASP A 425 -10.93 5.85 39.25
C ASP A 425 -9.76 6.85 39.35
N GLY A 426 -9.16 7.20 38.21
CA GLY A 426 -8.02 8.10 38.11
C GLY A 426 -6.65 7.46 38.33
N SER A 427 -6.58 6.17 38.63
CA SER A 427 -5.32 5.43 38.72
C SER A 427 -4.71 5.27 37.33
N LEU A 428 -3.37 5.35 37.26
CA LEU A 428 -2.62 5.05 36.03
C LEU A 428 -1.99 3.67 36.18
N TYR A 429 -2.31 2.78 35.25
CA TYR A 429 -1.67 1.48 35.10
C TYR A 429 -0.59 1.57 34.04
N LEU A 430 0.54 0.90 34.28
CA LEU A 430 1.71 0.96 33.41
C LEU A 430 2.34 -0.43 33.23
N SER A 431 2.68 -0.80 32.03
CA SER A 431 3.54 -1.94 31.71
C SER A 431 4.96 -1.47 31.41
N TYR A 432 5.95 -2.22 31.86
CA TYR A 432 7.37 -1.91 31.70
C TYR A 432 8.15 -3.09 31.14
N SER A 433 9.22 -2.79 30.40
CA SER A 433 10.22 -3.72 29.93
C SER A 433 11.62 -3.10 29.97
N ASN A 434 12.65 -3.92 30.12
CA ASN A 434 14.05 -3.49 29.98
C ASN A 434 14.49 -3.30 28.51
N SER A 435 13.65 -3.72 27.55
CA SER A 435 13.81 -3.46 26.12
C SER A 435 12.69 -2.53 25.64
N ILE A 436 12.94 -1.77 24.57
CA ILE A 436 11.91 -0.99 23.88
C ILE A 436 10.93 -1.88 23.09
N GLY A 437 11.23 -3.17 22.91
CA GLY A 437 10.43 -4.16 22.20
C GLY A 437 10.45 -4.02 20.66
N PRO A 438 9.88 -5.02 19.96
CA PRO A 438 9.20 -6.20 20.50
C PRO A 438 10.13 -7.37 20.87
N MET A 439 11.44 -7.23 20.71
CA MET A 439 12.47 -8.24 20.99
C MET A 439 13.42 -7.81 22.12
N ASP A 440 14.25 -8.73 22.59
CA ASP A 440 15.33 -8.54 23.58
C ASP A 440 14.85 -8.16 24.99
N ALA A 441 13.59 -8.45 25.33
CA ALA A 441 13.05 -8.23 26.66
C ALA A 441 13.40 -9.40 27.59
N THR A 442 14.15 -9.12 28.64
CA THR A 442 14.56 -10.10 29.65
C THR A 442 14.09 -9.75 31.08
N ALA A 443 13.43 -8.62 31.26
CA ALA A 443 12.84 -8.21 32.51
C ALA A 443 11.70 -7.22 32.29
N GLY A 444 10.70 -7.25 33.15
CA GLY A 444 9.59 -6.31 33.09
C GLY A 444 8.78 -6.30 34.37
N SER A 445 7.89 -5.31 34.47
CA SER A 445 7.00 -5.15 35.63
C SER A 445 5.71 -4.43 35.22
N VAL A 446 4.69 -4.58 36.07
CA VAL A 446 3.42 -3.87 35.95
C VAL A 446 3.19 -3.04 37.19
N TRP A 447 2.85 -1.77 37.02
CA TRP A 447 2.69 -0.84 38.11
C TRP A 447 1.35 -0.13 38.11
N LYS A 448 0.83 0.12 39.32
CA LYS A 448 -0.29 1.02 39.54
C LYS A 448 0.23 2.28 40.22
N TYR A 449 -0.03 3.45 39.62
CA TYR A 449 0.21 4.76 40.22
C TYR A 449 -1.12 5.39 40.62
N THR A 450 -1.24 5.79 41.88
CA THR A 450 -2.42 6.49 42.43
C THR A 450 -2.06 7.96 42.64
N PRO A 451 -2.56 8.88 41.77
CA PRO A 451 -2.17 10.29 41.82
C PRO A 451 -2.53 11.01 43.13
N SER A 452 -3.66 10.61 43.76
CA SER A 452 -4.02 11.09 45.10
C SER A 452 -3.09 10.45 46.13
N GLY A 453 -2.11 11.20 46.60
CA GLY A 453 -1.07 10.74 47.52
C GLY A 453 0.23 10.26 46.87
N GLY A 454 0.30 10.19 45.55
CA GLY A 454 1.55 9.86 44.80
C GLY A 454 2.04 8.44 44.99
N ALA A 455 1.14 7.48 45.34
CA ALA A 455 1.52 6.12 45.70
C ALA A 455 1.78 5.22 44.46
N TRP A 456 2.89 4.49 44.54
CA TRP A 456 3.26 3.47 43.55
C TRP A 456 3.11 2.06 44.16
N LYS A 457 2.51 1.16 43.38
CA LYS A 457 2.39 -0.25 43.78
C LYS A 457 2.83 -1.13 42.59
N ASN A 458 3.80 -1.99 42.83
CA ASN A 458 4.10 -3.07 41.90
C ASN A 458 2.98 -4.11 41.99
N ILE A 459 2.37 -4.41 40.84
CA ILE A 459 1.26 -5.34 40.69
C ILE A 459 1.55 -6.42 39.66
N SER A 460 2.83 -6.65 39.34
CA SER A 460 3.26 -7.64 38.33
C SER A 460 2.63 -9.01 38.57
N PRO A 461 2.00 -9.64 37.58
CA PRO A 461 1.33 -10.92 37.72
C PRO A 461 2.29 -12.08 37.98
N SER A 462 3.53 -11.94 37.50
CA SER A 462 4.56 -12.97 37.58
C SER A 462 5.94 -12.32 37.46
N GLN A 463 6.97 -13.11 37.71
CA GLN A 463 8.37 -12.76 37.55
C GLN A 463 8.99 -13.74 36.54
N GLY A 464 9.84 -13.28 35.66
CA GLY A 464 10.48 -14.12 34.65
C GLY A 464 11.47 -13.38 33.77
N ASN A 465 12.04 -14.10 32.83
CA ASN A 465 13.01 -13.56 31.90
C ASN A 465 12.29 -13.00 30.64
N TYR A 466 11.39 -12.02 30.86
CA TYR A 466 10.56 -11.38 29.83
C TYR A 466 10.06 -10.02 30.31
N GLY A 467 9.59 -9.19 29.37
CA GLY A 467 8.94 -7.92 29.62
C GLY A 467 7.42 -8.00 29.77
N PHE A 468 6.78 -6.84 30.00
CA PHE A 468 5.34 -6.65 29.83
C PHE A 468 5.08 -5.51 28.84
N SER A 469 4.07 -5.68 27.96
CA SER A 469 3.74 -4.64 26.96
C SER A 469 2.23 -4.39 26.89
N GLY A 470 1.46 -5.07 26.05
CA GLY A 470 0.04 -4.79 25.88
C GLY A 470 -0.70 -4.62 27.20
N LEU A 471 -1.41 -3.50 27.35
CA LEU A 471 -2.10 -3.14 28.59
C LEU A 471 -3.47 -2.54 28.28
N ALA A 472 -4.52 -3.06 28.89
CA ALA A 472 -5.87 -2.53 28.77
C ALA A 472 -6.59 -2.51 30.12
N VAL A 473 -7.37 -1.47 30.36
CA VAL A 473 -8.27 -1.33 31.51
C VAL A 473 -9.70 -1.37 30.99
N ASP A 474 -10.57 -2.14 31.64
CA ASP A 474 -11.98 -2.22 31.27
C ASP A 474 -12.71 -0.91 31.63
N PRO A 475 -13.22 -0.16 30.62
CA PRO A 475 -13.92 1.10 30.91
C PRO A 475 -15.18 0.94 31.72
N GLN A 476 -15.82 -0.25 31.72
CA GLN A 476 -17.03 -0.53 32.50
C GLN A 476 -16.71 -1.01 33.94
N LYS A 477 -15.51 -1.57 34.12
CA LYS A 477 -15.05 -2.14 35.41
C LYS A 477 -13.63 -1.70 35.70
N PRO A 478 -13.41 -0.51 36.26
CA PRO A 478 -12.10 0.12 36.41
C PRO A 478 -11.03 -0.69 37.17
N SER A 479 -11.44 -1.68 37.96
CA SER A 479 -10.53 -2.62 38.62
C SER A 479 -10.17 -3.84 37.75
N THR A 480 -10.79 -4.00 36.60
CA THR A 480 -10.43 -5.05 35.61
C THR A 480 -9.33 -4.56 34.70
N VAL A 481 -8.19 -5.22 34.75
CA VAL A 481 -7.01 -4.89 33.93
C VAL A 481 -6.49 -6.15 33.27
N MET A 482 -6.03 -6.01 32.04
CA MET A 482 -5.33 -7.07 31.32
C MET A 482 -3.95 -6.60 30.89
N VAL A 483 -2.99 -7.50 30.89
CA VAL A 483 -1.61 -7.26 30.44
C VAL A 483 -1.04 -8.48 29.75
N THR A 484 -0.20 -8.26 28.74
CA THR A 484 0.50 -9.30 28.02
C THR A 484 1.98 -9.32 28.41
N THR A 485 2.60 -10.51 28.38
CA THR A 485 4.06 -10.60 28.40
C THR A 485 4.65 -10.12 27.07
N LEU A 486 5.91 -9.79 27.10
CA LEU A 486 6.70 -9.39 25.93
C LEU A 486 7.96 -10.25 25.90
N ASP A 487 8.14 -10.96 24.77
CA ASP A 487 9.33 -11.77 24.49
C ASP A 487 9.51 -12.98 25.45
N ARG A 488 8.42 -13.52 25.92
CA ARG A 488 8.37 -14.79 26.66
C ARG A 488 8.26 -15.96 25.68
N TRP A 489 9.36 -16.30 25.04
CA TRP A 489 9.36 -17.33 24.00
C TRP A 489 9.02 -18.74 24.51
N TRP A 490 9.15 -18.98 25.82
CA TRP A 490 8.94 -20.30 26.33
C TRP A 490 8.14 -20.31 27.65
N PRO A 491 7.02 -21.07 27.71
CA PRO A 491 6.44 -21.90 26.65
C PRO A 491 5.84 -21.05 25.50
N GLU A 492 5.28 -19.89 25.76
CA GLU A 492 4.71 -18.89 24.84
C GLU A 492 4.45 -17.60 25.61
N ASP A 493 4.15 -16.51 24.91
CA ASP A 493 3.65 -15.30 25.58
C ASP A 493 2.31 -15.55 26.28
N GLU A 494 2.04 -14.79 27.35
CA GLU A 494 0.91 -14.98 28.25
C GLU A 494 0.05 -13.71 28.33
N ILE A 495 -1.24 -13.91 28.55
CA ILE A 495 -2.18 -12.83 28.85
C ILE A 495 -2.64 -13.01 30.30
N TYR A 496 -2.46 -11.97 31.10
CA TYR A 496 -2.95 -11.95 32.49
C TYR A 496 -4.16 -11.03 32.60
N ARG A 497 -5.12 -11.44 33.44
CA ARG A 497 -6.33 -10.67 33.77
C ARG A 497 -6.53 -10.60 35.26
N THR A 498 -6.81 -9.39 35.76
CA THR A 498 -7.23 -9.12 37.14
C THR A 498 -8.60 -8.48 37.19
N THR A 499 -9.36 -8.65 38.26
CA THR A 499 -10.63 -7.97 38.51
C THR A 499 -10.62 -7.14 39.82
N ASP A 500 -9.48 -7.09 40.49
CA ASP A 500 -9.26 -6.41 41.77
C ASP A 500 -8.15 -5.37 41.75
N GLY A 501 -7.84 -4.83 40.55
CA GLY A 501 -6.85 -3.78 40.40
C GLY A 501 -5.40 -4.24 40.55
N GLY A 502 -5.13 -5.50 40.27
CA GLY A 502 -3.80 -6.10 40.38
C GLY A 502 -3.48 -6.70 41.75
N GLY A 503 -4.50 -6.98 42.55
CA GLY A 503 -4.33 -7.76 43.79
C GLY A 503 -4.07 -9.23 43.50
N THR A 504 -4.85 -9.78 42.60
CA THR A 504 -4.71 -11.16 42.08
C THR A 504 -4.81 -11.19 40.58
N TRP A 505 -4.12 -12.15 39.96
CA TRP A 505 -4.09 -12.30 38.51
C TRP A 505 -4.41 -13.74 38.09
N LYS A 506 -5.06 -13.86 36.93
CA LYS A 506 -5.31 -15.13 36.24
C LYS A 506 -4.58 -15.17 34.94
N ALA A 507 -3.81 -16.19 34.68
CA ALA A 507 -3.23 -16.51 33.37
C ALA A 507 -4.32 -17.10 32.46
N LEU A 508 -4.38 -16.66 31.21
CA LEU A 508 -5.45 -17.03 30.30
C LEU A 508 -5.03 -18.10 29.29
N ALA A 509 -3.75 -18.27 28.99
CA ALA A 509 -3.31 -19.19 27.93
C ALA A 509 -3.84 -20.63 28.14
N ASP A 510 -3.64 -21.16 29.35
CA ASP A 510 -4.09 -22.50 29.74
C ASP A 510 -5.62 -22.63 29.96
N LYS A 511 -6.33 -21.52 30.02
CA LYS A 511 -7.79 -21.43 30.15
C LYS A 511 -8.48 -20.89 28.94
N SER A 512 -7.85 -21.12 27.77
CA SER A 512 -8.34 -20.64 26.49
C SER A 512 -8.46 -21.77 25.48
N VAL A 513 -9.57 -21.78 24.74
CA VAL A 513 -9.73 -22.57 23.52
C VAL A 513 -9.54 -21.63 22.34
N ARG A 514 -8.62 -21.96 21.44
CA ARG A 514 -8.34 -21.16 20.26
C ARG A 514 -8.75 -21.87 18.99
N GLU A 515 -9.45 -21.17 18.12
CA GLU A 515 -9.87 -21.65 16.82
C GLU A 515 -9.19 -20.81 15.72
N ALA A 516 -8.38 -21.47 14.91
CA ALA A 516 -7.60 -20.84 13.84
C ALA A 516 -8.17 -21.12 12.44
N SER A 517 -9.41 -21.61 12.30
CA SER A 517 -9.97 -21.98 10.98
C SER A 517 -9.97 -20.83 9.97
N ALA A 518 -10.06 -19.57 10.45
CA ALA A 518 -9.94 -18.38 9.59
C ALA A 518 -8.50 -18.09 9.13
N ALA A 519 -7.48 -18.64 9.80
CA ALA A 519 -6.06 -18.51 9.45
C ALA A 519 -5.29 -19.74 9.92
N PRO A 520 -5.44 -20.90 9.26
CA PRO A 520 -4.94 -22.19 9.76
C PRO A 520 -3.42 -22.23 10.03
N TYR A 521 -2.65 -21.40 9.32
CA TYR A 521 -1.20 -21.35 9.43
C TYR A 521 -0.70 -20.81 10.79
N VAL A 522 -1.53 -20.05 11.54
CA VAL A 522 -1.14 -19.53 12.86
C VAL A 522 -1.25 -20.61 13.95
N GLY A 523 -1.93 -21.72 13.67
CA GLY A 523 -2.19 -22.76 14.66
C GLY A 523 -3.03 -22.27 15.83
N THR A 524 -3.00 -23.00 16.95
CA THR A 524 -3.77 -22.66 18.17
C THR A 524 -2.90 -22.00 19.26
N HIS A 525 -1.76 -21.45 18.86
CA HIS A 525 -0.80 -20.80 19.74
C HIS A 525 -1.30 -19.42 20.21
N THR A 526 -0.86 -18.99 21.39
CA THR A 526 -1.11 -17.63 21.89
C THR A 526 -0.43 -16.59 20.98
N GLY A 527 0.74 -16.94 20.46
CA GLY A 527 1.55 -16.08 19.60
C GLY A 527 2.60 -15.29 20.39
N HIS A 528 3.32 -14.44 19.67
CA HIS A 528 4.38 -13.59 20.20
C HIS A 528 4.18 -12.14 19.74
N TRP A 529 4.96 -11.22 20.33
CA TRP A 529 4.87 -9.79 20.05
C TRP A 529 3.50 -9.20 20.41
N MET A 530 2.95 -9.63 21.51
CA MET A 530 1.61 -9.22 21.97
C MET A 530 1.65 -7.83 22.61
N THR A 531 1.85 -6.79 21.81
CA THR A 531 1.91 -5.40 22.31
C THR A 531 0.58 -4.66 22.18
N ALA A 532 -0.27 -5.04 21.24
CA ALA A 532 -1.60 -4.49 21.09
C ALA A 532 -2.62 -5.31 21.90
N LEU A 533 -3.32 -4.68 22.84
CA LEU A 533 -4.38 -5.30 23.64
C LEU A 533 -5.50 -4.29 23.87
N ALA A 534 -6.75 -4.66 23.57
CA ALA A 534 -7.89 -3.77 23.71
C ALA A 534 -9.11 -4.51 24.27
N ILE A 535 -9.81 -3.86 25.21
CA ILE A 535 -11.11 -4.29 25.73
C ILE A 535 -12.19 -3.37 25.16
N ASP A 536 -13.26 -3.95 24.62
CA ASP A 536 -14.38 -3.20 24.08
C ASP A 536 -15.06 -2.35 25.17
N PRO A 537 -15.16 -1.03 25.02
CA PRO A 537 -15.78 -0.15 26.02
C PRO A 537 -17.26 -0.43 26.25
N PHE A 538 -17.89 -1.23 25.41
CA PHE A 538 -19.30 -1.64 25.54
C PHE A 538 -19.51 -3.09 25.95
N SER A 539 -18.41 -3.87 26.11
CA SER A 539 -18.49 -5.30 26.44
C SER A 539 -17.20 -5.81 27.10
N SER A 540 -17.21 -6.01 28.41
CA SER A 540 -16.05 -6.51 29.19
C SER A 540 -15.51 -7.87 28.75
N GLY A 541 -16.29 -8.66 28.02
CA GLY A 541 -15.87 -9.96 27.48
C GLY A 541 -15.29 -9.90 26.07
N HIS A 542 -15.55 -8.81 25.34
CA HIS A 542 -15.03 -8.63 24.00
C HIS A 542 -13.62 -8.01 24.07
N VAL A 543 -12.63 -8.82 23.76
CA VAL A 543 -11.21 -8.49 23.86
C VAL A 543 -10.52 -8.88 22.56
N LEU A 544 -9.60 -8.03 22.09
CA LEU A 544 -8.71 -8.34 20.98
C LEU A 544 -7.26 -8.13 21.42
N TYR A 545 -6.36 -8.96 20.88
CA TYR A 545 -4.93 -8.69 20.94
C TYR A 545 -4.26 -8.96 19.59
N GLY A 546 -3.22 -8.17 19.30
CA GLY A 546 -2.38 -8.30 18.12
C GLY A 546 -1.15 -9.15 18.40
N THR A 547 -0.66 -9.84 17.39
CA THR A 547 0.57 -10.63 17.41
C THR A 547 1.42 -10.31 16.17
N GLY A 548 2.60 -10.91 16.05
CA GLY A 548 3.40 -10.88 14.81
C GLY A 548 2.78 -11.62 13.62
N ASN A 549 1.62 -12.27 13.80
CA ASN A 549 0.92 -13.04 12.77
C ASN A 549 -0.54 -12.61 12.56
N GLY A 550 -0.97 -11.49 13.16
CA GLY A 550 -2.33 -10.98 13.05
C GLY A 550 -3.04 -10.77 14.38
N ILE A 551 -4.32 -11.06 14.44
CA ILE A 551 -5.21 -10.71 15.58
C ILE A 551 -5.91 -11.94 16.10
N TRP A 552 -6.00 -12.05 17.44
CA TRP A 552 -6.94 -12.93 18.13
C TRP A 552 -8.08 -12.12 18.76
N ARG A 553 -9.29 -12.66 18.72
CA ARG A 553 -10.51 -12.03 19.21
C ARG A 553 -11.29 -13.01 20.09
N SER A 554 -11.74 -12.53 21.25
CA SER A 554 -12.67 -13.24 22.15
C SER A 554 -13.93 -12.39 22.38
N LYS A 555 -15.07 -13.04 22.54
CA LYS A 555 -16.32 -12.41 22.98
C LYS A 555 -16.65 -12.76 24.44
N ASP A 556 -15.88 -13.63 25.06
CA ASP A 556 -16.10 -14.17 26.41
C ASP A 556 -14.85 -14.26 27.29
N ALA A 557 -13.85 -13.40 27.03
CA ALA A 557 -12.60 -13.38 27.81
C ALA A 557 -12.84 -13.27 29.32
N HIS A 558 -13.98 -12.70 29.75
CA HIS A 558 -14.42 -12.60 31.15
C HIS A 558 -14.86 -13.94 31.79
N ALA A 559 -15.09 -15.01 30.98
CA ALA A 559 -15.48 -16.32 31.54
C ALA A 559 -14.43 -16.85 32.52
N THR A 560 -13.15 -16.51 32.32
CA THR A 560 -12.06 -16.86 33.23
C THR A 560 -12.18 -16.22 34.59
N ASP A 561 -12.93 -15.12 34.77
CA ASP A 561 -13.15 -14.45 36.04
C ASP A 561 -13.84 -15.39 37.08
N SER A 562 -14.73 -16.26 36.61
CA SER A 562 -15.41 -17.28 37.40
C SER A 562 -14.78 -18.68 37.32
N GLY A 563 -13.58 -18.80 36.70
CA GLY A 563 -12.90 -20.10 36.56
C GLY A 563 -13.31 -20.89 35.31
N GLY A 564 -14.12 -20.31 34.42
CA GLY A 564 -14.49 -20.87 33.11
C GLY A 564 -13.37 -20.78 32.09
N THR A 565 -13.68 -21.23 30.87
CA THR A 565 -12.79 -21.22 29.71
C THR A 565 -13.18 -20.08 28.77
N SER A 566 -12.23 -19.33 28.30
CA SER A 566 -12.44 -18.31 27.25
C SER A 566 -12.22 -18.90 25.85
N HIS A 567 -12.96 -18.38 24.86
CA HIS A 567 -12.88 -18.82 23.46
C HIS A 567 -12.33 -17.68 22.62
N TRP A 568 -11.34 -18.02 21.78
CA TRP A 568 -10.63 -17.08 20.90
C TRP A 568 -10.65 -17.57 19.48
N THR A 569 -10.91 -16.65 18.55
CA THR A 569 -10.88 -16.94 17.12
C THR A 569 -9.84 -16.06 16.44
N ALA A 570 -9.22 -16.57 15.35
CA ALA A 570 -8.38 -15.75 14.48
C ALA A 570 -9.22 -14.61 13.88
N GLY A 571 -8.87 -13.37 14.22
CA GLY A 571 -9.70 -12.17 13.99
C GLY A 571 -9.15 -11.19 12.95
N ALA A 572 -8.24 -11.64 12.06
CA ALA A 572 -7.56 -10.76 11.11
C ALA A 572 -8.20 -10.76 9.70
N ARG A 573 -9.38 -11.35 9.50
CA ARG A 573 -10.01 -11.40 8.17
C ARG A 573 -10.09 -10.02 7.52
N GLY A 574 -9.58 -9.87 6.27
CA GLY A 574 -9.48 -8.60 5.56
C GLY A 574 -8.26 -7.75 5.92
N LEU A 575 -7.53 -8.12 6.97
CA LEU A 575 -6.21 -7.58 7.27
C LEU A 575 -5.18 -8.52 6.65
N GLU A 576 -4.41 -8.01 5.70
CA GLU A 576 -3.32 -8.72 5.02
C GLU A 576 -2.06 -7.90 5.22
N GLU A 577 -1.05 -8.48 5.85
CA GLU A 577 0.21 -7.81 6.13
C GLU A 577 1.42 -8.69 5.86
N THR A 578 1.43 -9.30 4.69
CA THR A 578 2.60 -10.08 4.25
C THR A 578 3.49 -9.28 3.33
N ALA A 579 4.81 -9.49 3.44
CA ALA A 579 5.83 -8.94 2.56
C ALA A 579 6.12 -9.94 1.44
N LEU A 580 5.72 -9.62 0.22
CA LEU A 580 5.98 -10.45 -0.96
C LEU A 580 7.43 -10.28 -1.41
N MET A 581 8.12 -11.39 -1.64
CA MET A 581 9.46 -11.45 -2.23
C MET A 581 9.40 -11.88 -3.68
N ASP A 582 8.53 -12.85 -4.01
CA ASP A 582 8.27 -13.30 -5.36
C ASP A 582 6.93 -14.04 -5.47
N ALA A 583 6.41 -14.24 -6.69
CA ALA A 583 5.20 -15.00 -6.98
C ALA A 583 5.21 -15.60 -8.38
N ILE A 584 4.76 -16.84 -8.49
CA ILE A 584 4.60 -17.56 -9.75
C ILE A 584 3.16 -17.98 -9.98
N ALA A 585 2.68 -17.90 -11.22
CA ALA A 585 1.38 -18.41 -11.66
C ALA A 585 1.62 -19.54 -12.69
N PRO A 586 1.64 -20.81 -12.25
CA PRO A 586 1.92 -21.94 -13.14
C PRO A 586 0.69 -22.28 -13.98
N PRO A 587 0.82 -22.45 -15.32
CA PRO A 587 -0.33 -22.78 -16.18
C PRO A 587 -0.96 -24.12 -15.79
N GLY A 588 -2.30 -24.16 -15.68
CA GLY A 588 -3.09 -25.35 -15.32
C GLY A 588 -2.83 -25.86 -13.89
N GLY A 589 -2.17 -25.08 -13.05
CA GLY A 589 -1.81 -25.42 -11.67
C GLY A 589 -2.57 -24.61 -10.62
N ALA A 590 -1.89 -24.29 -9.50
CA ALA A 590 -2.38 -23.34 -8.53
C ALA A 590 -2.57 -21.96 -9.18
N ALA A 591 -3.56 -21.18 -8.74
CA ALA A 591 -3.74 -19.83 -9.24
C ALA A 591 -2.47 -18.98 -9.04
N VAL A 592 -1.82 -19.14 -7.88
CA VAL A 592 -0.53 -18.51 -7.57
C VAL A 592 0.19 -19.25 -6.44
N VAL A 593 1.51 -19.31 -6.50
CA VAL A 593 2.37 -19.74 -5.39
C VAL A 593 3.32 -18.59 -5.06
N THR A 594 3.44 -18.27 -3.77
CA THR A 594 4.16 -17.09 -3.30
C THR A 594 5.42 -17.45 -2.53
N ALA A 595 6.44 -16.61 -2.62
CA ALA A 595 7.57 -16.52 -1.71
C ALA A 595 7.40 -15.26 -0.86
N MET A 596 7.47 -15.39 0.46
CA MET A 596 7.17 -14.30 1.41
C MET A 596 8.21 -14.22 2.50
N GLY A 597 8.42 -13.00 3.00
CA GLY A 597 9.07 -12.73 4.27
C GLY A 597 8.24 -13.27 5.44
N ASP A 598 8.90 -13.67 6.51
CA ASP A 598 8.34 -14.12 7.80
C ASP A 598 7.41 -15.33 7.76
N GLN A 599 6.75 -15.60 6.65
CA GLN A 599 5.80 -16.70 6.47
C GLN A 599 6.29 -17.80 5.51
N GLY A 600 7.37 -17.55 4.78
CA GLY A 600 7.94 -18.48 3.79
C GLY A 600 7.13 -18.61 2.51
N GLY A 601 5.82 -18.51 2.55
CA GLY A 601 4.96 -18.50 1.37
C GLY A 601 3.77 -19.44 1.44
N PHE A 602 2.87 -19.32 0.46
CA PHE A 602 1.62 -20.05 0.38
C PHE A 602 1.34 -20.49 -1.05
N ARG A 603 0.57 -21.58 -1.16
CA ARG A 603 -0.03 -22.05 -2.40
C ARG A 603 -1.52 -21.71 -2.38
N HIS A 604 -1.98 -20.92 -3.34
CA HIS A 604 -3.38 -20.54 -3.49
C HIS A 604 -4.00 -21.28 -4.67
N ASP A 605 -4.88 -22.24 -4.39
CA ASP A 605 -5.72 -22.89 -5.40
C ASP A 605 -6.98 -22.07 -5.70
N ASP A 606 -7.48 -21.35 -4.70
CA ASP A 606 -8.62 -20.45 -4.77
C ASP A 606 -8.24 -19.14 -4.04
N LEU A 607 -8.17 -18.04 -4.77
CA LEU A 607 -7.75 -16.73 -4.26
C LEU A 607 -8.70 -16.16 -3.19
N ASN A 608 -9.93 -16.65 -3.11
CA ASN A 608 -10.93 -16.22 -2.14
C ASN A 608 -10.94 -17.09 -0.87
N LYS A 609 -10.06 -18.09 -0.79
CA LYS A 609 -9.93 -18.98 0.37
C LYS A 609 -8.55 -18.87 0.97
N VAL A 610 -8.51 -18.95 2.29
CA VAL A 610 -7.26 -19.02 3.03
C VAL A 610 -6.60 -20.39 2.78
N PRO A 611 -5.31 -20.44 2.46
CA PRO A 611 -4.57 -21.68 2.33
C PRO A 611 -4.59 -22.51 3.63
N ALA A 612 -4.60 -23.82 3.50
CA ALA A 612 -4.61 -24.75 4.65
C ALA A 612 -3.34 -24.64 5.53
N GLY A 613 -2.24 -24.10 4.99
CA GLY A 613 -0.99 -23.90 5.70
C GLY A 613 0.06 -23.23 4.84
N ARG A 614 1.20 -22.95 5.44
CA ARG A 614 2.40 -22.43 4.76
C ARG A 614 3.08 -23.52 3.93
N LEU A 615 3.91 -23.11 2.97
CA LEU A 615 4.81 -24.04 2.29
C LEU A 615 5.72 -24.72 3.33
N SER A 616 5.76 -26.05 3.29
CA SER A 616 6.45 -26.88 4.31
C SER A 616 7.41 -27.88 3.66
N ASN A 617 8.23 -28.55 4.47
CA ASN A 617 9.23 -29.55 4.07
C ASN A 617 10.29 -29.03 3.05
N PRO A 618 11.12 -28.05 3.40
CA PRO A 618 11.25 -27.45 4.73
C PRO A 618 10.27 -26.27 4.96
N VAL A 619 10.01 -25.92 6.21
CA VAL A 619 9.49 -24.60 6.55
C VAL A 619 10.68 -23.66 6.54
N MET A 620 10.63 -22.63 5.71
CA MET A 620 11.54 -21.49 5.72
C MET A 620 10.80 -20.30 6.34
N ASN A 621 11.46 -19.53 7.19
CA ASN A 621 10.85 -18.32 7.73
C ASN A 621 10.69 -17.24 6.62
N ASN A 622 11.72 -17.15 5.75
CA ASN A 622 11.68 -16.29 4.59
C ASN A 622 11.96 -17.12 3.34
N SER A 623 11.11 -17.09 2.33
CA SER A 623 11.45 -17.48 0.97
C SER A 623 11.70 -16.23 0.14
N THR A 624 12.85 -16.16 -0.53
CA THR A 624 13.29 -14.97 -1.26
C THR A 624 13.04 -15.05 -2.74
N ASP A 625 12.88 -16.27 -3.26
CA ASP A 625 12.64 -16.48 -4.69
C ASP A 625 11.98 -17.84 -4.93
N ILE A 626 11.21 -17.93 -6.03
CA ILE A 626 10.51 -19.14 -6.45
C ILE A 626 10.42 -19.18 -7.98
N ASP A 627 10.62 -20.36 -8.57
CA ASP A 627 10.49 -20.54 -10.02
C ASP A 627 9.86 -21.90 -10.36
N PHE A 628 9.33 -22.04 -11.58
CA PHE A 628 8.73 -23.26 -12.11
C PHE A 628 9.20 -23.59 -13.52
N ALA A 629 9.18 -24.85 -13.88
CA ALA A 629 9.51 -25.31 -15.22
C ALA A 629 8.35 -25.07 -16.19
N GLN A 630 8.52 -24.24 -17.21
CA GLN A 630 7.44 -23.82 -18.09
C GLN A 630 6.77 -24.97 -18.86
N SER A 631 7.51 -25.99 -19.27
CA SER A 631 6.95 -27.17 -19.96
C SER A 631 6.51 -28.29 -19.02
N MET A 632 6.81 -28.17 -17.73
CA MET A 632 6.40 -29.09 -16.66
C MET A 632 6.04 -28.27 -15.39
N PRO A 633 4.92 -27.53 -15.37
CA PRO A 633 4.60 -26.58 -14.30
C PRO A 633 4.47 -27.18 -12.89
N SER A 634 4.34 -28.53 -12.80
CA SER A 634 4.38 -29.24 -11.52
C SER A 634 5.78 -29.26 -10.87
N MET A 635 6.85 -29.06 -11.66
CA MET A 635 8.20 -28.93 -11.15
C MET A 635 8.49 -27.49 -10.77
N MET A 636 8.76 -27.26 -9.49
CA MET A 636 9.01 -25.93 -8.92
C MET A 636 10.25 -25.98 -8.02
N VAL A 637 10.88 -24.84 -7.82
CA VAL A 637 11.99 -24.64 -6.89
C VAL A 637 11.78 -23.37 -6.10
N ARG A 638 12.22 -23.35 -4.85
CA ARG A 638 12.26 -22.14 -4.01
C ARG A 638 13.51 -22.10 -3.16
N VAL A 639 13.94 -20.88 -2.83
CA VAL A 639 15.09 -20.63 -1.96
C VAL A 639 14.72 -19.58 -0.93
N GLY A 640 15.46 -19.57 0.20
CA GLY A 640 15.18 -18.64 1.29
C GLY A 640 16.14 -18.81 2.44
N ARG A 641 15.65 -18.61 3.67
CA ARG A 641 16.42 -18.78 4.92
C ARG A 641 15.54 -19.11 6.12
N GLY A 642 16.20 -19.54 7.19
CA GLY A 642 15.57 -19.81 8.50
C GLY A 642 14.84 -21.14 8.54
N GLY A 643 15.18 -22.08 7.65
CA GLY A 643 14.74 -23.47 7.64
C GLY A 643 15.88 -24.43 7.98
N PRO A 644 15.57 -25.72 8.10
CA PRO A 644 16.59 -26.78 8.17
C PRO A 644 17.34 -26.99 6.85
N GLN A 645 16.76 -26.59 5.72
CA GLN A 645 17.36 -26.40 4.40
C GLN A 645 16.79 -25.10 3.83
N ASP A 646 17.65 -24.32 3.20
CA ASP A 646 17.30 -23.01 2.65
C ASP A 646 17.03 -23.03 1.13
N GLY A 647 16.86 -24.24 0.58
CA GLY A 647 16.39 -24.49 -0.76
C GLY A 647 15.57 -25.79 -0.85
N ALA A 648 14.58 -25.81 -1.76
CA ALA A 648 13.68 -26.95 -1.93
C ALA A 648 13.11 -27.02 -3.36
N TYR A 649 12.65 -28.22 -3.73
CA TYR A 649 11.94 -28.46 -4.98
C TYR A 649 10.60 -29.18 -4.72
N SER A 650 9.65 -28.96 -5.62
CA SER A 650 8.38 -29.69 -5.70
C SER A 650 8.27 -30.37 -7.06
N THR A 651 7.57 -31.49 -7.14
CA THR A 651 7.24 -32.21 -8.39
C THR A 651 5.73 -32.36 -8.59
N ASP A 652 4.93 -31.78 -7.72
CA ASP A 652 3.47 -31.90 -7.68
C ASP A 652 2.75 -30.55 -7.65
N GLY A 653 3.40 -29.52 -8.20
CA GLY A 653 2.81 -28.18 -8.31
C GLY A 653 2.79 -27.40 -7.00
N GLY A 654 3.73 -27.67 -6.10
CA GLY A 654 3.84 -26.96 -4.83
C GLY A 654 2.94 -27.52 -3.72
N ILE A 655 2.29 -28.67 -3.91
CA ILE A 655 1.51 -29.36 -2.87
C ILE A 655 2.44 -29.89 -1.79
N SER A 656 3.52 -30.53 -2.20
CA SER A 656 4.59 -30.99 -1.30
C SER A 656 5.96 -30.54 -1.78
N TRP A 657 6.88 -30.39 -0.85
CA TRP A 657 8.22 -29.93 -1.12
C TRP A 657 9.26 -30.88 -0.53
N ASN A 658 10.44 -30.91 -1.13
CA ASN A 658 11.58 -31.68 -0.70
C ASN A 658 12.77 -30.73 -0.58
N GLY A 659 13.40 -30.68 0.58
CA GLY A 659 14.62 -29.90 0.78
C GLY A 659 15.76 -30.40 -0.11
N PHE A 660 16.64 -29.51 -0.56
CA PHE A 660 17.85 -29.90 -1.26
C PHE A 660 18.73 -30.78 -0.35
N LYS A 661 19.31 -31.81 -0.91
CA LYS A 661 20.16 -32.74 -0.13
C LYS A 661 21.55 -32.17 0.17
N ALA A 662 22.01 -31.24 -0.64
CA ALA A 662 23.27 -30.54 -0.49
C ALA A 662 23.08 -29.04 -0.69
N GLU A 663 23.89 -28.25 -0.01
CA GLU A 663 24.02 -26.83 -0.26
C GLU A 663 25.19 -26.56 -1.19
N PRO A 664 25.12 -25.55 -2.09
CA PRO A 664 26.26 -25.21 -2.98
C PRO A 664 27.49 -24.76 -2.20
N VAL A 665 27.29 -24.08 -1.08
CA VAL A 665 28.32 -23.70 -0.09
C VAL A 665 27.73 -23.82 1.30
N ALA A 666 28.56 -24.00 2.30
CA ALA A 666 28.09 -24.10 3.69
C ALA A 666 27.38 -22.81 4.11
N GLY A 667 26.15 -22.95 4.65
CA GLY A 667 25.30 -21.84 5.04
C GLY A 667 24.68 -21.09 3.86
N ALA A 668 24.51 -21.76 2.72
CA ALA A 668 23.83 -21.23 1.56
C ALA A 668 22.39 -20.82 1.91
N GLN A 669 22.03 -19.56 1.69
CA GLN A 669 20.70 -19.03 1.99
C GLN A 669 20.33 -17.90 1.06
N ASP A 670 19.03 -17.58 0.98
CA ASP A 670 18.49 -16.47 0.19
C ASP A 670 18.90 -16.49 -1.30
N GLY A 671 18.89 -15.36 -1.94
CA GLY A 671 19.28 -15.18 -3.34
C GLY A 671 18.18 -15.37 -4.35
N ARG A 672 18.57 -15.77 -5.56
CA ARG A 672 17.67 -15.97 -6.71
C ARG A 672 17.87 -17.36 -7.31
N VAL A 673 16.77 -17.95 -7.76
CA VAL A 673 16.78 -19.29 -8.37
C VAL A 673 16.13 -19.25 -9.75
N ALA A 674 16.71 -19.99 -10.70
CA ALA A 674 16.14 -20.19 -12.03
C ALA A 674 16.02 -21.69 -12.31
N LEU A 675 14.90 -22.10 -12.88
CA LEU A 675 14.62 -23.48 -13.24
C LEU A 675 14.48 -23.60 -14.77
N ALA A 676 15.23 -24.53 -15.37
CA ALA A 676 15.13 -24.83 -16.77
C ALA A 676 13.68 -25.08 -17.20
N ALA A 677 13.31 -24.75 -18.42
CA ALA A 677 11.94 -24.92 -18.93
C ALA A 677 11.38 -26.33 -18.78
N ASP A 678 12.21 -27.38 -18.81
CA ASP A 678 11.86 -28.78 -18.62
C ASP A 678 12.10 -29.32 -17.17
N GLY A 679 12.55 -28.44 -16.27
CA GLY A 679 12.87 -28.83 -14.89
C GLY A 679 14.18 -29.59 -14.69
N SER A 680 15.01 -29.75 -15.73
CA SER A 680 16.25 -30.53 -15.70
C SER A 680 17.40 -29.86 -14.94
N THR A 681 17.42 -28.55 -14.85
CA THR A 681 18.54 -27.79 -14.27
C THR A 681 18.04 -26.68 -13.37
N ILE A 682 18.63 -26.56 -12.19
CA ILE A 682 18.45 -25.49 -11.24
C ILE A 682 19.72 -24.63 -11.24
N VAL A 683 19.58 -23.30 -11.33
CA VAL A 683 20.68 -22.38 -11.09
C VAL A 683 20.31 -21.48 -9.90
N TRP A 684 21.16 -21.47 -8.88
CA TRP A 684 20.97 -20.70 -7.65
C TRP A 684 22.10 -19.69 -7.46
N THR A 685 21.76 -18.40 -7.37
CA THR A 685 22.68 -17.31 -7.10
C THR A 685 22.41 -16.74 -5.71
N GLN A 686 23.38 -16.78 -4.83
CA GLN A 686 23.33 -16.21 -3.49
C GLN A 686 24.10 -14.89 -3.44
N ALA A 687 23.77 -14.03 -2.46
CA ALA A 687 24.50 -12.78 -2.25
C ALA A 687 26.00 -13.03 -1.98
N GLY A 688 26.84 -12.31 -2.69
CA GLY A 688 28.31 -12.42 -2.58
C GLY A 688 28.93 -13.67 -3.20
N GLN A 689 28.13 -14.53 -3.85
CA GLN A 689 28.58 -15.77 -4.49
C GLN A 689 28.43 -15.72 -6.01
N VAL A 690 29.22 -16.55 -6.71
CA VAL A 690 28.94 -16.88 -8.11
C VAL A 690 27.75 -17.80 -8.19
N PRO A 691 27.00 -17.83 -9.32
CA PRO A 691 25.92 -18.80 -9.48
C PRO A 691 26.40 -20.26 -9.40
N TYR A 692 25.58 -21.11 -8.82
CA TYR A 692 25.79 -22.57 -8.76
C TYR A 692 24.68 -23.27 -9.54
N ARG A 693 25.04 -24.43 -10.14
CA ARG A 693 24.16 -25.25 -10.98
C ARG A 693 24.01 -26.64 -10.41
N SER A 694 22.79 -27.16 -10.42
CA SER A 694 22.46 -28.56 -10.10
C SER A 694 21.62 -29.17 -11.23
N THR A 695 21.91 -30.43 -11.58
CA THR A 695 21.11 -31.25 -12.53
C THR A 695 20.46 -32.44 -11.88
N ASP A 696 20.53 -32.55 -10.59
CA ASP A 696 20.04 -33.64 -9.76
C ASP A 696 19.14 -33.18 -8.60
N LYS A 697 18.39 -32.08 -8.84
CA LYS A 697 17.43 -31.52 -7.88
C LYS A 697 18.08 -31.10 -6.54
N GLY A 698 19.28 -30.53 -6.60
CA GLY A 698 19.98 -30.06 -5.41
C GLY A 698 20.67 -31.16 -4.60
N ALA A 699 20.93 -32.33 -5.21
CA ALA A 699 21.74 -33.34 -4.56
C ALA A 699 23.25 -33.07 -4.68
N SER A 700 23.65 -32.37 -5.76
CA SER A 700 25.02 -31.88 -5.94
C SER A 700 25.02 -30.56 -6.71
N TRP A 701 26.08 -29.77 -6.52
CA TRP A 701 26.22 -28.44 -7.12
C TRP A 701 27.59 -28.27 -7.75
N SER A 702 27.62 -27.53 -8.86
CA SER A 702 28.86 -27.07 -9.51
C SER A 702 28.81 -25.57 -9.76
N THR A 703 29.95 -24.91 -9.76
CA THR A 703 30.04 -23.50 -10.10
C THR A 703 29.75 -23.26 -11.57
N VAL A 704 29.06 -22.14 -11.85
CA VAL A 704 28.81 -21.66 -13.21
C VAL A 704 30.00 -20.83 -13.70
N SER A 705 30.43 -21.08 -14.95
CA SER A 705 31.53 -20.35 -15.57
C SER A 705 31.06 -19.12 -16.38
N GLY A 706 31.88 -18.08 -16.45
CA GLY A 706 31.62 -16.88 -17.27
C GLY A 706 30.72 -15.82 -16.63
N LEU A 707 30.32 -16.01 -15.36
CA LEU A 707 29.61 -15.03 -14.57
C LEU A 707 30.39 -14.69 -13.29
N GLY A 708 30.18 -13.47 -12.78
CA GLY A 708 30.77 -13.05 -11.50
C GLY A 708 29.82 -13.23 -10.32
N THR A 709 30.27 -12.79 -9.16
CA THR A 709 29.45 -12.75 -7.92
C THR A 709 28.21 -11.89 -8.11
N ASP A 710 27.08 -12.30 -7.52
CA ASP A 710 25.78 -11.62 -7.57
C ASP A 710 25.13 -11.59 -8.97
N ALA A 711 25.59 -12.39 -9.93
CA ALA A 711 24.99 -12.46 -11.25
C ALA A 711 23.66 -13.23 -11.20
N VAL A 712 22.55 -12.55 -11.38
CA VAL A 712 21.21 -13.17 -11.42
C VAL A 712 21.01 -13.89 -12.76
N VAL A 713 20.56 -15.12 -12.71
CA VAL A 713 20.29 -15.97 -13.87
C VAL A 713 18.78 -16.11 -14.07
N VAL A 714 18.35 -16.07 -15.35
CA VAL A 714 16.97 -16.28 -15.78
C VAL A 714 16.95 -17.41 -16.80
N ALA A 715 16.04 -18.37 -16.64
CA ALA A 715 15.85 -19.43 -17.61
C ALA A 715 15.06 -18.95 -18.84
N ASP A 716 15.40 -19.41 -20.04
CA ASP A 716 14.52 -19.33 -21.19
C ASP A 716 13.27 -20.17 -20.93
N ARG A 717 12.09 -19.64 -21.24
CA ARG A 717 10.83 -20.29 -20.92
C ARG A 717 10.37 -21.33 -21.95
N SER A 718 11.18 -21.57 -23.00
CA SER A 718 10.87 -22.52 -24.07
C SER A 718 12.04 -23.44 -24.39
N SER A 719 13.28 -23.02 -24.15
CA SER A 719 14.50 -23.75 -24.45
C SER A 719 15.18 -24.23 -23.17
N ALA A 720 15.05 -25.50 -22.86
CA ALA A 720 15.50 -26.08 -21.58
C ALA A 720 17.01 -25.90 -21.27
N GLY A 721 17.85 -25.91 -22.32
CA GLY A 721 19.31 -25.73 -22.19
C GLY A 721 19.77 -24.27 -22.15
N THR A 722 18.84 -23.32 -22.25
CA THR A 722 19.19 -21.91 -22.45
C THR A 722 18.89 -21.09 -21.18
N PHE A 723 19.89 -20.29 -20.77
CA PHE A 723 19.79 -19.37 -19.65
C PHE A 723 20.43 -18.03 -20.01
N TYR A 724 19.97 -16.98 -19.37
CA TYR A 724 20.47 -15.61 -19.57
C TYR A 724 20.84 -14.97 -18.25
N SER A 725 21.77 -14.01 -18.28
CA SER A 725 22.10 -13.17 -17.13
C SER A 725 22.43 -11.75 -17.59
N LEU A 726 21.72 -10.76 -17.11
CA LEU A 726 22.08 -9.36 -17.27
C LEU A 726 22.98 -8.95 -16.10
N PHE A 727 24.27 -8.95 -16.34
CA PHE A 727 25.27 -8.70 -15.31
C PHE A 727 26.18 -7.55 -15.70
N ARG A 728 26.23 -6.50 -14.89
CA ARG A 728 27.08 -5.30 -15.06
C ARG A 728 26.99 -4.68 -16.46
N GLY A 729 25.76 -4.51 -16.96
CA GLY A 729 25.52 -3.89 -18.27
C GLY A 729 25.83 -4.78 -19.48
N THR A 730 26.08 -6.07 -19.26
CA THR A 730 26.32 -7.07 -20.29
C THR A 730 25.29 -8.20 -20.18
N LEU A 731 24.61 -8.51 -21.29
CA LEU A 731 23.84 -9.75 -21.36
C LEU A 731 24.76 -10.90 -21.67
N HIS A 732 24.73 -11.91 -20.82
CA HIS A 732 25.39 -13.19 -21.05
C HIS A 732 24.34 -14.27 -21.35
N ALA A 733 24.70 -15.25 -22.14
CA ALA A 733 23.83 -16.38 -22.43
C ALA A 733 24.60 -17.70 -22.31
N SER A 734 23.88 -18.72 -21.83
CA SER A 734 24.28 -20.13 -21.84
C SER A 734 23.35 -20.91 -22.76
N THR A 735 23.90 -21.91 -23.44
CA THR A 735 23.14 -22.89 -24.27
C THR A 735 23.50 -24.35 -23.91
N ASP A 736 24.22 -24.52 -22.80
CA ASP A 736 24.72 -25.80 -22.28
C ASP A 736 24.13 -26.19 -20.92
N GLY A 737 22.89 -25.73 -20.69
CA GLY A 737 22.19 -26.00 -19.44
C GLY A 737 22.73 -25.16 -18.27
N GLY A 738 23.20 -23.95 -18.52
CA GLY A 738 23.67 -23.04 -17.47
C GLY A 738 25.07 -23.34 -16.94
N ALA A 739 25.87 -24.17 -17.62
CA ALA A 739 27.23 -24.49 -17.19
C ALA A 739 28.20 -23.37 -17.52
N THR A 740 28.12 -22.82 -18.73
CA THR A 740 28.99 -21.72 -19.19
C THR A 740 28.18 -20.59 -19.79
N PHE A 741 28.57 -19.36 -19.47
CA PHE A 741 27.95 -18.15 -19.99
C PHE A 741 28.94 -17.35 -20.82
N THR A 742 28.51 -16.87 -21.96
CA THR A 742 29.29 -16.00 -22.86
C THR A 742 28.58 -14.69 -23.09
N ALA A 743 29.37 -13.59 -23.14
CA ALA A 743 28.83 -12.27 -23.44
C ALA A 743 28.15 -12.23 -24.79
N ARG A 744 26.99 -11.58 -24.88
CA ARG A 744 26.18 -11.52 -26.10
C ARG A 744 25.89 -10.09 -26.56
N ALA A 745 25.57 -9.20 -25.61
CA ALA A 745 25.34 -7.77 -25.84
C ALA A 745 25.91 -6.96 -24.67
N THR A 746 26.47 -5.78 -24.94
CA THR A 746 27.07 -4.87 -23.95
C THR A 746 26.42 -3.50 -24.00
N GLY A 747 26.67 -2.66 -22.99
CA GLY A 747 26.14 -1.30 -22.93
C GLY A 747 24.66 -1.25 -22.57
N LEU A 748 24.13 -2.32 -21.95
CA LEU A 748 22.75 -2.40 -21.49
C LEU A 748 22.61 -1.74 -20.10
N PRO A 749 21.40 -1.20 -19.79
CA PRO A 749 21.15 -0.66 -18.46
C PRO A 749 21.08 -1.78 -17.41
N SER A 750 21.21 -1.40 -16.14
CA SER A 750 20.90 -2.29 -15.03
C SER A 750 19.39 -2.40 -14.90
N GLY A 751 18.85 -3.61 -14.96
CA GLY A 751 17.40 -3.82 -14.90
C GLY A 751 17.03 -5.27 -14.64
N ARG A 752 15.75 -5.54 -14.51
CA ARG A 752 15.23 -6.91 -14.36
C ARG A 752 15.06 -7.53 -15.75
N LEU A 753 15.79 -8.60 -15.99
CA LEU A 753 15.65 -9.41 -17.20
C LEU A 753 14.50 -10.40 -17.01
N THR A 754 13.64 -10.55 -18.02
CA THR A 754 12.55 -11.52 -18.03
C THR A 754 12.44 -12.17 -19.39
N ALA A 755 12.29 -13.51 -19.47
CA ALA A 755 12.06 -14.26 -20.68
C ALA A 755 10.56 -14.50 -20.88
N VAL A 756 10.10 -14.38 -22.13
CA VAL A 756 8.68 -14.53 -22.48
C VAL A 756 8.26 -16.00 -22.46
N PRO A 757 7.17 -16.37 -21.75
CA PRO A 757 6.65 -17.73 -21.76
C PRO A 757 6.25 -18.17 -23.18
N GLY A 758 6.71 -19.38 -23.60
CA GLY A 758 6.36 -19.97 -24.87
C GLY A 758 7.07 -19.41 -26.11
N ILE A 759 8.01 -18.46 -25.97
CA ILE A 759 8.74 -17.87 -27.09
C ILE A 759 10.24 -17.88 -26.77
N ALA A 760 10.99 -18.79 -27.41
CA ALA A 760 12.42 -18.93 -27.19
C ALA A 760 13.19 -17.65 -27.62
N GLY A 761 14.07 -17.16 -26.76
CA GLY A 761 14.92 -16.01 -27.03
C GLY A 761 14.20 -14.66 -27.06
N ASP A 762 12.92 -14.58 -26.70
CA ASP A 762 12.21 -13.30 -26.53
C ASP A 762 12.44 -12.80 -25.11
N LEU A 763 13.11 -11.66 -24.98
CA LEU A 763 13.62 -11.13 -23.73
C LEU A 763 13.22 -9.67 -23.52
N TRP A 764 12.90 -9.35 -22.28
CA TRP A 764 12.61 -7.98 -21.86
C TRP A 764 13.52 -7.55 -20.72
N ILE A 765 13.91 -6.28 -20.70
CA ILE A 765 14.59 -5.64 -19.58
C ILE A 765 13.70 -4.51 -19.07
N ALA A 766 13.29 -4.60 -17.81
CA ALA A 766 12.63 -3.53 -17.09
C ALA A 766 13.69 -2.72 -16.33
N ASP A 767 13.89 -1.45 -16.72
CA ASP A 767 14.85 -0.54 -16.06
C ASP A 767 14.12 0.58 -15.35
N GLY A 768 14.36 0.70 -14.07
CA GLY A 768 13.70 1.67 -13.19
C GLY A 768 13.77 3.13 -13.66
N GLY A 769 14.81 3.52 -14.38
CA GLY A 769 15.01 4.90 -14.84
C GLY A 769 14.92 5.11 -16.35
N GLN A 770 14.97 4.05 -17.15
CA GLN A 770 15.05 4.14 -18.61
C GLN A 770 13.97 3.35 -19.37
N GLY A 771 12.99 2.81 -18.64
CA GLY A 771 11.81 2.15 -19.19
C GLY A 771 12.04 0.70 -19.63
N LEU A 772 11.49 0.30 -20.77
CA LEU A 772 11.52 -1.07 -21.27
C LEU A 772 12.43 -1.22 -22.49
N LEU A 773 13.17 -2.33 -22.51
CA LEU A 773 13.91 -2.78 -23.70
C LEU A 773 13.43 -4.17 -24.08
N HIS A 774 13.31 -4.46 -25.39
CA HIS A 774 12.83 -5.72 -25.94
C HIS A 774 13.82 -6.28 -26.96
N SER A 775 14.06 -7.58 -26.88
CA SER A 775 14.86 -8.36 -27.80
C SER A 775 14.08 -9.57 -28.29
N THR A 776 14.11 -9.85 -29.59
CA THR A 776 13.52 -11.05 -30.24
C THR A 776 14.57 -11.97 -30.86
N ASP A 777 15.85 -11.70 -30.58
CA ASP A 777 16.99 -12.41 -31.20
C ASP A 777 17.90 -13.07 -30.16
N ALA A 778 17.31 -13.54 -29.04
CA ALA A 778 18.00 -14.13 -27.91
C ALA A 778 19.02 -13.18 -27.26
N GLY A 779 18.69 -11.88 -27.24
CA GLY A 779 19.47 -10.85 -26.56
C GLY A 779 20.70 -10.35 -27.32
N ARG A 780 20.76 -10.54 -28.64
CA ARG A 780 21.84 -9.95 -29.46
C ARG A 780 21.65 -8.47 -29.66
N THR A 781 20.38 -8.05 -29.83
CA THR A 781 19.99 -6.65 -29.97
C THR A 781 18.79 -6.33 -29.10
N PHE A 782 18.70 -5.09 -28.63
CA PHE A 782 17.56 -4.59 -27.85
C PHE A 782 17.02 -3.30 -28.44
N THR A 783 15.71 -3.20 -28.54
CA THR A 783 14.98 -2.00 -28.91
C THR A 783 14.31 -1.39 -27.69
N ARG A 784 14.47 -0.09 -27.48
CA ARG A 784 13.83 0.65 -26.39
C ARG A 784 12.42 1.06 -26.76
N LEU A 785 11.46 0.88 -25.84
CA LEU A 785 10.10 1.38 -25.96
C LEU A 785 10.03 2.81 -25.40
N THR A 786 9.87 3.80 -26.27
CA THR A 786 9.89 5.23 -25.89
C THR A 786 8.64 5.69 -25.13
N THR A 787 7.56 4.91 -25.19
CA THR A 787 6.29 5.19 -24.48
C THR A 787 6.36 4.93 -22.97
N VAL A 788 7.34 4.13 -22.51
CA VAL A 788 7.55 3.78 -21.12
C VAL A 788 8.76 4.55 -20.57
N LYS A 789 8.54 5.42 -19.60
CA LYS A 789 9.59 6.25 -18.99
C LYS A 789 10.39 5.52 -17.90
N SER A 790 9.71 4.71 -17.11
CA SER A 790 10.32 3.85 -16.10
C SER A 790 9.60 2.51 -16.02
N ALA A 791 10.32 1.46 -15.67
CA ALA A 791 9.76 0.11 -15.51
C ALA A 791 10.45 -0.58 -14.33
N SER A 792 9.74 -0.77 -13.23
CA SER A 792 10.24 -1.48 -12.05
C SER A 792 10.14 -2.99 -12.20
N ALA A 793 9.10 -3.48 -12.89
CA ALA A 793 8.86 -4.89 -13.14
C ALA A 793 7.97 -5.11 -14.35
N LEU A 794 8.15 -6.25 -15.01
CA LEU A 794 7.33 -6.73 -16.11
C LEU A 794 6.97 -8.19 -15.90
N GLY A 795 5.68 -8.51 -16.03
CA GLY A 795 5.13 -9.87 -16.00
C GLY A 795 4.34 -10.19 -17.26
N PHE A 796 4.03 -11.48 -17.44
CA PHE A 796 3.28 -11.99 -18.58
C PHE A 796 2.08 -12.79 -18.11
N GLY A 797 0.99 -12.77 -18.89
CA GLY A 797 -0.19 -13.57 -18.65
C GLY A 797 -0.86 -14.00 -19.95
N LYS A 798 -2.04 -14.61 -19.85
CA LYS A 798 -2.77 -15.13 -21.00
C LYS A 798 -2.88 -14.10 -22.11
N ALA A 799 -2.62 -14.53 -23.35
CA ALA A 799 -2.81 -13.71 -24.53
C ALA A 799 -4.27 -13.22 -24.67
N ALA A 800 -4.46 -12.05 -25.21
CA ALA A 800 -5.79 -11.55 -25.54
C ALA A 800 -6.48 -12.49 -26.56
N PRO A 801 -7.83 -12.59 -26.56
CA PRO A 801 -8.55 -13.40 -27.53
C PRO A 801 -8.11 -13.08 -28.96
N GLY A 802 -7.65 -14.10 -29.69
CA GLY A 802 -7.13 -13.99 -31.06
C GLY A 802 -5.69 -13.50 -31.19
N ALA A 803 -5.02 -13.13 -30.09
CA ALA A 803 -3.60 -12.78 -30.12
C ALA A 803 -2.72 -14.00 -29.89
N SER A 804 -1.52 -13.98 -30.51
CA SER A 804 -0.50 -15.02 -30.36
C SER A 804 0.60 -14.68 -29.36
N TYR A 805 0.62 -13.45 -28.86
CA TYR A 805 1.59 -12.97 -27.88
C TYR A 805 0.92 -12.72 -26.51
N GLN A 806 1.63 -13.03 -25.46
CA GLN A 806 1.15 -12.87 -24.10
C GLN A 806 0.78 -11.41 -23.80
N ALA A 807 -0.22 -11.21 -22.94
CA ALA A 807 -0.45 -9.90 -22.34
C ALA A 807 0.72 -9.54 -21.43
N LEU A 808 1.16 -8.28 -21.52
CA LEU A 808 2.21 -7.72 -20.67
C LEU A 808 1.57 -6.97 -19.52
N TYR A 809 2.16 -7.10 -18.33
CA TYR A 809 1.79 -6.36 -17.14
C TYR A 809 3.02 -5.62 -16.61
N LEU A 810 2.90 -4.33 -16.40
CA LEU A 810 4.00 -3.42 -16.07
C LEU A 810 3.71 -2.67 -14.77
N ILE A 811 4.67 -2.63 -13.85
CA ILE A 811 4.75 -1.61 -12.81
C ILE A 811 5.74 -0.56 -13.30
N GLY A 812 5.30 0.69 -13.48
CA GLY A 812 6.17 1.73 -14.02
C GLY A 812 5.44 3.03 -14.33
N THR A 813 6.11 3.86 -15.14
CA THR A 813 5.58 5.15 -15.61
C THR A 813 5.42 5.13 -17.12
N VAL A 814 4.18 5.24 -17.56
CA VAL A 814 3.82 5.34 -18.98
C VAL A 814 3.32 6.76 -19.23
N LYS A 815 3.94 7.46 -20.18
CA LYS A 815 3.65 8.87 -20.51
C LYS A 815 3.65 9.73 -19.25
N ASP A 816 3.92 9.81 -18.23
CA ASP A 816 3.92 10.62 -17.00
C ASP A 816 2.99 10.09 -15.89
N VAL A 817 2.34 8.96 -16.11
CA VAL A 817 1.50 8.34 -15.10
C VAL A 817 2.20 7.13 -14.54
N THR A 818 2.41 7.13 -13.22
CA THR A 818 2.93 5.97 -12.49
C THR A 818 1.78 5.06 -12.08
N GLY A 819 1.94 3.75 -12.24
CA GLY A 819 0.90 2.79 -11.88
C GLY A 819 1.18 1.39 -12.40
N VAL A 820 0.12 0.61 -12.47
CA VAL A 820 0.11 -0.74 -13.03
C VAL A 820 -0.58 -0.71 -14.38
N PHE A 821 0.06 -1.27 -15.39
CA PHE A 821 -0.43 -1.21 -16.77
C PHE A 821 -0.51 -2.59 -17.40
N ARG A 822 -1.45 -2.75 -18.35
CA ARG A 822 -1.55 -3.89 -19.23
C ARG A 822 -1.34 -3.46 -20.69
N SER A 823 -0.62 -4.28 -21.46
CA SER A 823 -0.53 -4.16 -22.92
C SER A 823 -0.90 -5.50 -23.56
N THR A 824 -1.57 -5.47 -24.71
CA THR A 824 -1.93 -6.64 -25.52
C THR A 824 -1.32 -6.60 -26.92
N ASP A 825 -0.46 -5.61 -27.19
CA ASP A 825 0.16 -5.32 -28.48
C ASP A 825 1.68 -5.16 -28.37
N LYS A 826 2.32 -5.98 -27.53
CA LYS A 826 3.78 -5.99 -27.28
C LYS A 826 4.32 -4.65 -26.79
N GLY A 827 3.55 -3.93 -25.98
CA GLY A 827 3.97 -2.65 -25.41
C GLY A 827 3.80 -1.43 -26.31
N ALA A 828 3.14 -1.57 -27.48
CA ALA A 828 2.84 -0.42 -28.32
C ALA A 828 1.84 0.52 -27.65
N THR A 829 0.81 -0.04 -26.99
CA THR A 829 -0.15 0.71 -26.19
C THR A 829 -0.30 0.10 -24.79
N TRP A 830 -0.66 0.95 -23.82
CA TRP A 830 -0.78 0.58 -22.42
C TRP A 830 -2.07 1.11 -21.80
N LEU A 831 -2.79 0.23 -21.12
CA LEU A 831 -3.96 0.55 -20.30
C LEU A 831 -3.56 0.53 -18.82
N ARG A 832 -3.76 1.63 -18.09
CA ARG A 832 -3.63 1.62 -16.63
C ARG A 832 -4.75 0.77 -16.03
N VAL A 833 -4.42 -0.17 -15.13
CA VAL A 833 -5.37 -1.13 -14.57
C VAL A 833 -5.61 -0.93 -13.06
N ASN A 834 -4.76 -0.18 -12.37
CA ASN A 834 -5.05 0.28 -11.01
C ASN A 834 -5.62 1.71 -11.02
N ASP A 835 -6.43 2.06 -10.04
CA ASP A 835 -6.96 3.40 -9.83
C ASP A 835 -6.23 4.12 -8.69
N ASP A 836 -6.70 5.33 -8.34
CA ASP A 836 -6.06 6.13 -7.30
C ASP A 836 -6.44 5.67 -5.88
N ALA A 837 -7.42 4.80 -5.72
CA ALA A 837 -7.74 4.14 -4.46
C ALA A 837 -6.88 2.88 -4.23
N HIS A 838 -6.26 2.34 -5.26
CA HIS A 838 -5.49 1.09 -5.25
C HIS A 838 -4.07 1.32 -5.76
N GLN A 839 -3.21 1.89 -4.91
CA GLN A 839 -1.81 2.21 -5.23
C GLN A 839 -0.79 1.46 -4.38
N TRP A 840 -1.14 1.05 -3.14
CA TRP A 840 -0.39 0.19 -2.22
C TRP A 840 1.08 0.60 -1.96
N GLY A 841 1.43 1.87 -2.10
CA GLY A 841 2.78 2.36 -1.81
C GLY A 841 3.85 1.79 -2.73
N ALA A 842 4.96 1.34 -2.19
CA ALA A 842 6.19 0.98 -2.88
C ALA A 842 6.14 -0.34 -3.68
N ILE A 843 5.09 -0.60 -4.45
CA ILE A 843 5.00 -1.81 -5.29
C ILE A 843 6.14 -1.89 -6.32
N GLY A 844 6.60 -0.75 -6.83
CA GLY A 844 7.75 -0.68 -7.73
C GLY A 844 9.06 -1.15 -7.07
N GLY A 845 9.25 -0.86 -5.79
CA GLY A 845 10.39 -1.32 -5.00
C GLY A 845 10.39 -2.83 -4.76
N VAL A 846 9.23 -3.43 -4.53
CA VAL A 846 9.04 -4.89 -4.44
C VAL A 846 9.24 -5.52 -5.81
N GLY A 847 8.65 -4.94 -6.84
CA GLY A 847 8.79 -5.34 -8.22
C GLY A 847 8.31 -6.76 -8.52
N VAL A 848 7.26 -7.22 -7.83
CA VAL A 848 6.62 -8.51 -8.07
C VAL A 848 5.34 -8.28 -8.86
N ILE A 849 5.32 -8.76 -10.09
CA ILE A 849 4.14 -8.72 -10.95
C ILE A 849 4.15 -9.94 -11.89
N THR A 850 3.04 -10.62 -11.99
CA THR A 850 2.81 -11.65 -13.00
C THR A 850 1.36 -11.65 -13.45
N GLY A 851 1.09 -12.08 -14.67
CA GLY A 851 -0.27 -12.29 -15.16
C GLY A 851 -0.68 -13.75 -14.99
N ASP A 852 -1.97 -13.98 -14.92
CA ASP A 852 -2.54 -15.33 -14.91
C ASP A 852 -2.41 -15.94 -16.32
N PRO A 853 -1.79 -17.13 -16.47
CA PRO A 853 -1.64 -17.78 -17.77
C PRO A 853 -2.94 -18.40 -18.29
N ASP A 854 -3.93 -18.63 -17.42
CA ASP A 854 -5.17 -19.33 -17.73
C ASP A 854 -6.37 -18.37 -17.81
N VAL A 855 -6.30 -17.19 -17.19
CA VAL A 855 -7.37 -16.17 -17.15
C VAL A 855 -6.88 -14.86 -17.79
N PHE A 856 -7.40 -14.55 -18.98
CA PHE A 856 -7.04 -13.31 -19.65
C PHE A 856 -7.45 -12.09 -18.82
N GLY A 857 -6.50 -11.18 -18.67
CA GLY A 857 -6.70 -9.93 -17.94
C GLY A 857 -6.35 -10.01 -16.45
N ARG A 858 -6.44 -11.17 -15.80
CA ARG A 858 -6.03 -11.33 -14.40
C ARG A 858 -4.54 -11.12 -14.23
N LEU A 859 -4.17 -10.40 -13.16
CA LEU A 859 -2.78 -10.20 -12.77
C LEU A 859 -2.64 -10.23 -11.25
N TYR A 860 -1.41 -10.47 -10.82
CA TYR A 860 -0.98 -10.54 -9.42
C TYR A 860 0.12 -9.53 -9.17
N ILE A 861 0.03 -8.79 -8.04
CA ILE A 861 1.02 -7.79 -7.62
C ILE A 861 1.43 -8.09 -6.20
N GLY A 862 2.73 -8.18 -5.97
CA GLY A 862 3.31 -8.25 -4.64
C GLY A 862 3.45 -6.86 -4.02
N THR A 863 3.16 -6.79 -2.73
CA THR A 863 3.34 -5.58 -1.93
C THR A 863 4.27 -5.85 -0.74
N ASN A 864 4.78 -4.80 -0.14
CA ASN A 864 5.52 -4.89 1.12
C ASN A 864 4.62 -4.43 2.27
N GLY A 865 3.85 -5.37 2.84
CA GLY A 865 2.96 -5.12 3.98
C GLY A 865 1.46 -5.07 3.65
N ARG A 866 1.04 -5.27 2.38
CA ARG A 866 -0.37 -5.42 2.00
C ARG A 866 -0.67 -6.73 1.28
N GLY A 867 0.22 -7.72 1.41
CA GLY A 867 0.07 -9.04 0.83
C GLY A 867 0.09 -9.07 -0.70
N LEU A 868 -0.42 -10.16 -1.26
CA LEU A 868 -0.61 -10.34 -2.69
C LEU A 868 -1.95 -9.76 -3.13
N GLN A 869 -1.91 -8.77 -3.99
CA GLN A 869 -3.10 -8.22 -4.65
C GLN A 869 -3.34 -8.93 -5.97
N TYR A 870 -4.59 -9.19 -6.33
CA TYR A 870 -4.95 -9.60 -7.67
C TYR A 870 -6.05 -8.71 -8.25
N GLY A 871 -5.96 -8.45 -9.56
CA GLY A 871 -6.92 -7.65 -10.29
C GLY A 871 -7.56 -8.46 -11.41
N ASP A 872 -8.89 -8.42 -11.47
CA ASP A 872 -9.69 -8.98 -12.56
C ASP A 872 -10.33 -7.86 -13.38
N PRO A 873 -10.39 -7.95 -14.72
CA PRO A 873 -11.26 -7.07 -15.51
C PRO A 873 -12.70 -7.21 -15.02
N SER A 874 -13.37 -6.09 -14.72
CA SER A 874 -14.76 -6.03 -14.25
C SER A 874 -15.74 -5.80 -15.39
#